data_8e71bfb0fbf9ed939e148b359b8df158
#
_entry.id   8e71bfb0fbf9ed939e148b359b8df158
#
_cell.length_a   1.000
_cell.length_b   1.000
_cell.length_c   1.000
_cell.angle_alpha   90.00
_cell.angle_beta   90.00
_cell.angle_gamma   90.00
#
_symmetry.space_group_name_H-M   'P 1'
#
loop_
_entity.id
_entity.type
_entity.pdbx_description
1 polymer ?
#
loop_
_entity_poly.entity_id
_entity_poly.type
_entity_poly.pdbx_seq_one_letter_code
_entity_poly.pdbx_strand_id
1 'polypeptide(L)'
;MDTERIDVAKLTRAEAENELARLASLLNQANIAYHANDNPLISDADFDSLKRRNAEIETRFASLKRSDSPSDKIGAVAESGFSKVAHGQRMLSLGNAFDEQDVDEFDERIRRFLGLKAEAVLTYTAEPKIDGLSLTLRYEAGQLVQAATRGDGSVGENVTQNARMIADIPQVLKDAPPVLEVRGEVYMARSDFQRLNETQAQAQAKRFSNPRNAAAGSLRQLDAEITRSRPLKFFAYAWGELSNPLGASQSEVLKFFSKLGFEINPLTLTCQSVAQLIAQYQHISALRADLDYDIDGVVYKIDELALQQRLGERSTTPRWAIAHKFAAETAWTDLEAIDIQVGRTGALSPVARLVPVTVGGVVVSNATLHNEDYISGLDSNGAKIRAGRDIRPGDRVQVYRAGDVIPKIADVDLTFRDQDRAKYTFPQNCPECGSPAIRAAGDAVRRCAGGLICPAQSIERLKHFVSRKAFDIDGLGSKQIEMFFKDEGLPIREPADIFTLQQRDEEKIAQLKNRDGWGRKSAENLFQAIQECRTIGFGRMLFALGIRHVGEVGANVLAGHYKKWSTLIEALDQAQNAQSEAWAELLSIDGVGEVMAQSLVSAFQSPSERAAIERLCGWLEITDAETIAAQDHVISGKTVVFTGSLEKMSRAEAKAQAERLGAKVAGSVSAKTDFLVAGAAAGSKAKKAVDLGITVLDEEEWLAMLAPL
;
A
#
# COMPACT_ATOMS: atom_id res chain seq x y z
N MET A 1 -1.06 -22.58 -53.00
CA MET A 1 0.39 -22.62 -53.28
C MET A 1 1.09 -22.32 -51.97
N ASP A 2 2.12 -23.09 -51.67
CA ASP A 2 2.84 -22.98 -50.38
C ASP A 2 3.84 -21.81 -50.48
N THR A 3 3.34 -20.58 -50.25
CA THR A 3 4.16 -19.36 -50.34
C THR A 3 5.16 -19.21 -49.21
N GLU A 4 4.99 -20.01 -48.17
CA GLU A 4 5.77 -19.97 -46.92
C GLU A 4 7.28 -20.30 -47.15
N ARG A 5 7.57 -21.15 -48.12
CA ARG A 5 8.93 -21.64 -48.42
C ARG A 5 9.65 -20.84 -49.52
N ILE A 6 8.94 -19.87 -50.12
CA ILE A 6 9.53 -19.06 -51.19
C ILE A 6 10.33 -17.93 -50.56
N ASP A 7 11.58 -17.77 -50.97
CA ASP A 7 12.43 -16.64 -50.58
C ASP A 7 11.73 -15.30 -50.97
N VAL A 8 11.70 -14.34 -50.04
CA VAL A 8 11.05 -13.02 -50.23
C VAL A 8 11.55 -12.33 -51.47
N ALA A 9 12.83 -12.52 -51.83
CA ALA A 9 13.42 -11.97 -53.09
C ALA A 9 12.83 -12.57 -54.36
N LYS A 10 12.19 -13.73 -54.29
CA LYS A 10 11.63 -14.46 -55.45
C LYS A 10 10.11 -14.40 -55.55
N LEU A 11 9.41 -13.84 -54.58
CA LEU A 11 7.96 -13.70 -54.58
C LEU A 11 7.49 -12.83 -55.75
N THR A 12 6.49 -13.29 -56.48
CA THR A 12 5.71 -12.46 -57.40
C THR A 12 4.74 -11.55 -56.60
N ARG A 13 4.19 -10.53 -57.24
CA ARG A 13 3.23 -9.60 -56.58
C ARG A 13 2.00 -10.32 -56.02
N ALA A 14 1.43 -11.29 -56.75
CA ALA A 14 0.26 -12.05 -56.33
C ALA A 14 0.58 -13.02 -55.18
N GLU A 15 1.78 -13.63 -55.20
CA GLU A 15 2.26 -14.48 -54.10
C GLU A 15 2.55 -13.65 -52.85
N ALA A 16 3.09 -12.45 -52.97
CA ALA A 16 3.32 -11.53 -51.85
C ALA A 16 2.01 -11.06 -51.21
N GLU A 17 0.97 -10.78 -51.99
CA GLU A 17 -0.36 -10.40 -51.48
C GLU A 17 -1.01 -11.53 -50.68
N ASN A 18 -0.97 -12.77 -51.20
CA ASN A 18 -1.47 -13.95 -50.47
C ASN A 18 -0.67 -14.24 -49.21
N GLU A 19 0.64 -14.11 -49.26
CA GLU A 19 1.51 -14.33 -48.09
C GLU A 19 1.30 -13.27 -46.99
N LEU A 20 1.16 -12.02 -47.35
CA LEU A 20 0.81 -10.93 -46.40
C LEU A 20 -0.54 -11.18 -45.73
N ALA A 21 -1.55 -11.70 -46.45
CA ALA A 21 -2.86 -12.05 -45.88
C ALA A 21 -2.74 -13.23 -44.90
N ARG A 22 -1.94 -14.26 -45.25
CA ARG A 22 -1.67 -15.42 -44.38
C ARG A 22 -0.93 -14.99 -43.12
N LEU A 23 0.13 -14.20 -43.27
CA LEU A 23 0.95 -13.71 -42.16
C LEU A 23 0.15 -12.80 -41.22
N ALA A 24 -0.69 -11.91 -41.76
CA ALA A 24 -1.56 -11.07 -40.95
C ALA A 24 -2.54 -11.89 -40.10
N SER A 25 -3.16 -12.92 -40.70
CA SER A 25 -4.06 -13.83 -39.96
C SER A 25 -3.33 -14.61 -38.88
N LEU A 26 -2.20 -15.25 -39.20
CA LEU A 26 -1.45 -16.13 -38.33
C LEU A 26 -0.82 -15.33 -37.15
N LEU A 27 -0.19 -14.18 -37.44
CA LEU A 27 0.42 -13.33 -36.42
C LEU A 27 -0.62 -12.68 -35.49
N ASN A 28 -1.81 -12.31 -36.00
CA ASN A 28 -2.89 -11.82 -35.17
C ASN A 28 -3.47 -12.91 -34.27
N GLN A 29 -3.67 -14.14 -34.77
CA GLN A 29 -4.12 -15.28 -33.95
C GLN A 29 -3.08 -15.66 -32.90
N ALA A 30 -1.81 -15.69 -33.25
CA ALA A 30 -0.72 -15.95 -32.32
C ALA A 30 -0.61 -14.87 -31.23
N ASN A 31 -0.79 -13.60 -31.60
CA ASN A 31 -0.84 -12.48 -30.65
C ASN A 31 -2.01 -12.62 -29.64
N ILE A 32 -3.20 -12.99 -30.12
CA ILE A 32 -4.37 -13.19 -29.27
C ILE A 32 -4.13 -14.40 -28.33
N ALA A 33 -3.61 -15.51 -28.86
CA ALA A 33 -3.34 -16.70 -28.05
C ALA A 33 -2.25 -16.48 -27.00
N TYR A 34 -1.21 -15.71 -27.34
CA TYR A 34 -0.12 -15.36 -26.44
C TYR A 34 -0.55 -14.36 -25.35
N HIS A 35 -1.27 -13.28 -25.75
CA HIS A 35 -1.59 -12.19 -24.81
C HIS A 35 -2.93 -12.35 -24.06
N ALA A 36 -3.91 -13.05 -24.66
CA ALA A 36 -5.23 -13.21 -24.04
C ALA A 36 -5.44 -14.55 -23.34
N ASN A 37 -4.77 -15.63 -23.80
CA ASN A 37 -5.05 -17.01 -23.34
C ASN A 37 -3.89 -17.63 -22.56
N ASP A 38 -2.74 -16.97 -22.47
CA ASP A 38 -1.50 -17.49 -21.83
C ASP A 38 -1.09 -18.90 -22.36
N ASN A 39 -1.43 -19.15 -23.64
CA ASN A 39 -1.22 -20.43 -24.33
C ASN A 39 -0.72 -20.19 -25.76
N PRO A 40 0.60 -19.96 -25.95
CA PRO A 40 1.19 -19.63 -27.24
C PRO A 40 0.97 -20.74 -28.28
N LEU A 41 0.44 -20.37 -29.46
CA LEU A 41 0.21 -21.29 -30.58
C LEU A 41 1.48 -21.62 -31.37
N ILE A 42 2.48 -20.73 -31.31
CA ILE A 42 3.79 -20.86 -31.98
C ILE A 42 4.88 -20.36 -31.03
N SER A 43 6.12 -20.79 -31.21
CA SER A 43 7.23 -20.31 -30.40
C SER A 43 7.53 -18.82 -30.68
N ASP A 44 8.13 -18.11 -29.71
CA ASP A 44 8.53 -16.70 -29.87
C ASP A 44 9.50 -16.52 -31.04
N ALA A 45 10.40 -17.52 -31.27
CA ALA A 45 11.32 -17.52 -32.39
C ALA A 45 10.61 -17.65 -33.76
N ASP A 46 9.54 -18.47 -33.82
CA ASP A 46 8.71 -18.58 -35.01
C ASP A 46 7.90 -17.31 -35.26
N PHE A 47 7.33 -16.72 -34.19
CA PHE A 47 6.60 -15.47 -34.26
C PHE A 47 7.48 -14.33 -34.80
N ASP A 48 8.68 -14.16 -34.28
CA ASP A 48 9.65 -13.16 -34.74
C ASP A 48 10.11 -13.39 -36.17
N SER A 49 10.30 -14.64 -36.57
CA SER A 49 10.65 -15.02 -37.95
C SER A 49 9.52 -14.62 -38.92
N LEU A 50 8.27 -14.96 -38.59
CA LEU A 50 7.09 -14.62 -39.39
C LEU A 50 6.85 -13.08 -39.48
N LYS A 51 7.08 -12.38 -38.38
CA LYS A 51 6.96 -10.91 -38.33
C LYS A 51 8.04 -10.23 -39.17
N ARG A 52 9.27 -10.73 -39.12
CA ARG A 52 10.38 -10.27 -39.98
C ARG A 52 10.05 -10.50 -41.45
N ARG A 53 9.58 -11.69 -41.81
CA ARG A 53 9.16 -12.03 -43.16
C ARG A 53 8.03 -11.08 -43.66
N ASN A 54 7.05 -10.76 -42.81
CA ASN A 54 6.00 -9.77 -43.15
C ASN A 54 6.59 -8.40 -43.47
N ALA A 55 7.50 -7.89 -42.62
CA ALA A 55 8.15 -6.61 -42.84
C ALA A 55 9.03 -6.55 -44.12
N GLU A 56 9.74 -7.65 -44.44
CA GLU A 56 10.54 -7.77 -45.63
C GLU A 56 9.67 -7.74 -46.91
N ILE A 57 8.52 -8.42 -46.91
CA ILE A 57 7.56 -8.40 -48.00
C ILE A 57 6.93 -6.99 -48.17
N GLU A 58 6.54 -6.35 -47.10
CA GLU A 58 6.00 -4.99 -47.11
C GLU A 58 7.03 -3.97 -47.58
N THR A 59 8.31 -4.15 -47.22
CA THR A 59 9.39 -3.27 -47.72
C THR A 59 9.58 -3.41 -49.22
N ARG A 60 9.51 -4.64 -49.76
CA ARG A 60 9.67 -4.90 -51.18
C ARG A 60 8.44 -4.54 -52.02
N PHE A 61 7.24 -4.72 -51.45
CA PHE A 61 5.96 -4.46 -52.09
C PHE A 61 5.12 -3.44 -51.30
N ALA A 62 5.63 -2.24 -51.12
CA ALA A 62 5.02 -1.21 -50.28
C ALA A 62 3.53 -0.90 -50.61
N SER A 63 3.14 -1.06 -51.88
CA SER A 63 1.75 -0.86 -52.32
C SER A 63 0.80 -1.99 -51.95
N LEU A 64 1.30 -3.12 -51.43
CA LEU A 64 0.50 -4.26 -50.93
C LEU A 64 0.36 -4.26 -49.41
N LYS A 65 0.90 -3.24 -48.71
CA LYS A 65 0.77 -3.13 -47.28
C LYS A 65 -0.71 -3.04 -46.91
N ARG A 66 -1.13 -3.96 -46.03
CA ARG A 66 -2.53 -4.15 -45.60
C ARG A 66 -2.87 -3.18 -44.48
N SER A 67 -4.13 -2.74 -44.41
CA SER A 67 -4.65 -1.92 -43.29
C SER A 67 -4.67 -2.66 -41.94
N ASP A 68 -4.65 -4.00 -41.97
CA ASP A 68 -4.56 -4.88 -40.79
C ASP A 68 -3.15 -5.46 -40.58
N SER A 69 -2.13 -4.85 -41.20
CA SER A 69 -0.74 -5.31 -41.11
C SER A 69 -0.24 -5.45 -39.68
N PRO A 70 0.39 -6.60 -39.34
CA PRO A 70 1.05 -6.76 -38.04
C PRO A 70 2.24 -5.81 -37.82
N SER A 71 2.75 -5.17 -38.90
CA SER A 71 3.85 -4.20 -38.82
C SER A 71 3.36 -2.80 -38.39
N ASP A 72 2.09 -2.42 -38.70
CA ASP A 72 1.48 -1.15 -38.28
C ASP A 72 0.74 -1.25 -36.93
N LYS A 73 0.35 -2.42 -36.56
CA LYS A 73 0.16 -2.69 -35.15
C LYS A 73 1.56 -2.62 -34.58
N ILE A 74 1.94 -1.44 -34.11
CA ILE A 74 2.86 -1.34 -32.98
C ILE A 74 2.25 -2.35 -32.04
N GLY A 75 2.84 -3.56 -32.02
CA GLY A 75 2.55 -4.46 -30.95
C GLY A 75 2.68 -3.56 -29.78
N ALA A 76 1.56 -3.24 -29.10
CA ALA A 76 1.65 -2.58 -27.84
C ALA A 76 2.77 -3.36 -27.20
N VAL A 77 3.89 -2.69 -26.99
CA VAL A 77 4.88 -3.20 -26.07
C VAL A 77 3.96 -3.53 -24.92
N ALA A 78 3.74 -4.82 -24.68
CA ALA A 78 3.10 -5.23 -23.47
C ALA A 78 4.10 -4.78 -22.43
N GLU A 79 3.97 -3.50 -22.04
CA GLU A 79 4.43 -3.07 -20.75
C GLU A 79 3.81 -4.10 -19.83
N SER A 80 4.64 -4.84 -19.16
CA SER A 80 4.21 -5.83 -18.18
C SER A 80 3.60 -5.04 -17.02
N GLY A 81 2.30 -4.66 -17.14
CA GLY A 81 1.60 -3.87 -16.14
C GLY A 81 0.93 -2.61 -16.70
N PHE A 82 0.02 -2.05 -15.92
CA PHE A 82 -0.60 -0.75 -16.18
C PHE A 82 0.41 0.38 -15.92
N SER A 83 0.38 1.44 -16.74
CA SER A 83 1.15 2.65 -16.46
C SER A 83 0.78 3.22 -15.08
N LYS A 84 1.74 3.81 -14.40
CA LYS A 84 1.55 4.41 -13.07
C LYS A 84 1.02 5.83 -13.17
N VAL A 85 0.14 6.20 -12.24
CA VAL A 85 -0.47 7.53 -12.12
C VAL A 85 -0.28 8.03 -10.70
N ALA A 86 0.33 9.22 -10.56
CA ALA A 86 0.38 9.91 -9.28
C ALA A 86 -0.99 10.54 -8.95
N HIS A 87 -1.47 10.37 -7.72
CA HIS A 87 -2.69 11.01 -7.25
C HIS A 87 -2.41 12.47 -6.88
N GLY A 88 -3.24 13.41 -7.36
CA GLY A 88 -3.15 14.84 -6.99
C GLY A 88 -3.34 15.07 -5.47
N GLN A 89 -4.24 14.30 -4.87
CA GLN A 89 -4.39 14.17 -3.42
C GLN A 89 -4.27 12.69 -3.03
N ARG A 90 -3.56 12.39 -1.94
CA ARG A 90 -3.35 11.01 -1.49
C ARG A 90 -4.66 10.29 -1.20
N MET A 91 -4.75 9.00 -1.55
CA MET A 91 -5.85 8.11 -1.17
C MET A 91 -5.51 7.43 0.15
N LEU A 92 -6.03 7.96 1.23
CA LEU A 92 -5.76 7.48 2.58
C LEU A 92 -6.51 6.18 2.90
N SER A 93 -5.99 5.43 3.86
CA SER A 93 -6.71 4.35 4.53
C SER A 93 -7.63 4.93 5.62
N LEU A 94 -8.48 4.08 6.21
CA LEU A 94 -9.31 4.45 7.36
C LEU A 94 -8.76 3.80 8.64
N GLY A 95 -8.92 4.47 9.79
CA GLY A 95 -8.80 3.82 11.09
C GLY A 95 -9.95 2.83 11.28
N ASN A 96 -9.79 1.83 12.14
CA ASN A 96 -10.83 0.84 12.42
C ASN A 96 -11.41 1.05 13.83
N ALA A 97 -12.72 0.82 13.96
CA ALA A 97 -13.44 0.56 15.19
C ALA A 97 -14.02 -0.86 15.10
N PHE A 98 -14.03 -1.59 16.21
CA PHE A 98 -14.52 -2.96 16.25
C PHE A 98 -15.70 -3.12 17.24
N ASP A 99 -15.90 -2.16 18.11
CA ASP A 99 -17.00 -2.10 19.06
C ASP A 99 -17.50 -0.66 19.28
N GLU A 100 -18.54 -0.53 20.09
CA GLU A 100 -19.15 0.77 20.40
C GLU A 100 -18.20 1.70 21.15
N GLN A 101 -17.35 1.14 22.03
CA GLN A 101 -16.37 1.94 22.79
C GLN A 101 -15.35 2.61 21.85
N ASP A 102 -14.90 1.94 20.82
CA ASP A 102 -13.99 2.51 19.81
C ASP A 102 -14.63 3.71 19.10
N VAL A 103 -15.96 3.66 18.88
CA VAL A 103 -16.73 4.78 18.26
C VAL A 103 -16.88 5.94 19.23
N ASP A 104 -17.16 5.68 20.50
CA ASP A 104 -17.17 6.72 21.54
C ASP A 104 -15.81 7.40 21.66
N GLU A 105 -14.72 6.62 21.70
CA GLU A 105 -13.35 7.16 21.72
C GLU A 105 -13.01 7.98 20.46
N PHE A 106 -13.58 7.63 19.31
CA PHE A 106 -13.42 8.42 18.08
C PHE A 106 -14.09 9.79 18.21
N ASP A 107 -15.34 9.86 18.71
CA ASP A 107 -16.04 11.11 18.98
C ASP A 107 -15.29 11.97 20.01
N GLU A 108 -14.85 11.38 21.11
CA GLU A 108 -14.07 12.07 22.15
C GLU A 108 -12.75 12.62 21.61
N ARG A 109 -12.02 11.87 20.76
CA ARG A 109 -10.78 12.34 20.13
C ARG A 109 -11.03 13.55 19.25
N ILE A 110 -12.14 13.57 18.49
CA ILE A 110 -12.54 14.72 17.66
C ILE A 110 -12.83 15.92 18.53
N ARG A 111 -13.67 15.77 19.58
CA ARG A 111 -14.02 16.86 20.50
C ARG A 111 -12.79 17.44 21.20
N ARG A 112 -11.91 16.57 21.67
CA ARG A 112 -10.66 16.98 22.33
C ARG A 112 -9.73 17.72 21.35
N PHE A 113 -9.62 17.25 20.11
CA PHE A 113 -8.78 17.90 19.08
C PHE A 113 -9.29 19.29 18.72
N LEU A 114 -10.60 19.44 18.55
CA LEU A 114 -11.25 20.72 18.18
C LEU A 114 -11.52 21.64 19.38
N GLY A 115 -11.27 21.19 20.61
CA GLY A 115 -11.59 21.95 21.83
C GLY A 115 -13.10 22.11 22.08
N LEU A 116 -13.92 21.18 21.59
CA LEU A 116 -15.37 21.26 21.70
C LEU A 116 -15.86 20.79 23.08
N LYS A 117 -16.93 21.40 23.58
CA LYS A 117 -17.64 20.93 24.78
C LYS A 117 -18.46 19.67 24.48
N ALA A 118 -18.78 18.89 25.51
CA ALA A 118 -19.54 17.66 25.37
C ALA A 118 -20.92 17.84 24.71
N GLU A 119 -21.55 19.00 24.96
CA GLU A 119 -22.88 19.34 24.46
C GLU A 119 -22.89 19.85 23.01
N ALA A 120 -21.71 20.12 22.42
CA ALA A 120 -21.63 20.57 21.04
C ALA A 120 -22.16 19.50 20.09
N VAL A 121 -23.08 19.84 19.22
CA VAL A 121 -23.61 18.90 18.21
C VAL A 121 -22.56 18.70 17.14
N LEU A 122 -22.18 17.43 16.93
CA LEU A 122 -21.39 16.99 15.78
C LEU A 122 -22.29 16.18 14.86
N THR A 123 -22.27 16.52 13.58
CA THR A 123 -23.01 15.80 12.56
C THR A 123 -22.06 14.88 11.81
N TYR A 124 -22.47 13.66 11.56
CA TYR A 124 -21.72 12.61 10.87
C TYR A 124 -22.52 12.08 9.68
N THR A 125 -21.84 11.57 8.66
CA THR A 125 -22.43 10.60 7.73
C THR A 125 -22.06 9.20 8.19
N ALA A 126 -23.01 8.25 8.08
CA ALA A 126 -22.82 6.81 8.24
C ALA A 126 -23.05 6.16 6.88
N GLU A 127 -22.01 5.62 6.28
CA GLU A 127 -21.98 5.13 4.91
C GLU A 127 -21.64 3.63 4.92
N PRO A 128 -22.38 2.71 4.23
CA PRO A 128 -21.95 1.33 4.11
C PRO A 128 -20.56 1.22 3.53
N LYS A 129 -19.70 0.43 4.17
CA LYS A 129 -18.36 0.15 3.68
C LYS A 129 -18.40 -0.99 2.67
N ILE A 130 -18.39 -0.63 1.39
CA ILE A 130 -18.44 -1.60 0.30
C ILE A 130 -17.14 -2.39 0.25
N ASP A 131 -17.23 -3.70 0.10
CA ASP A 131 -16.08 -4.59 -0.07
C ASP A 131 -15.75 -4.78 -1.55
N GLY A 132 -14.97 -3.86 -2.10
CA GLY A 132 -14.61 -3.77 -3.51
C GLY A 132 -13.17 -3.31 -3.74
N LEU A 133 -12.95 -2.55 -4.81
CA LEU A 133 -11.69 -1.94 -5.18
C LEU A 133 -11.86 -0.44 -5.34
N SER A 134 -11.12 0.35 -4.56
CA SER A 134 -11.18 1.81 -4.62
C SER A 134 -10.63 2.34 -5.94
N LEU A 135 -11.36 3.27 -6.54
CA LEU A 135 -11.06 3.90 -7.82
C LEU A 135 -11.17 5.42 -7.71
N THR A 136 -10.22 6.14 -8.30
CA THR A 136 -10.28 7.59 -8.54
C THR A 136 -10.60 7.83 -10.01
N LEU A 137 -11.56 8.71 -10.27
CA LEU A 137 -12.02 9.14 -11.61
C LEU A 137 -11.74 10.64 -11.74
N ARG A 138 -10.88 11.04 -12.67
CA ARG A 138 -10.57 12.43 -12.94
C ARG A 138 -11.34 12.91 -14.17
N TYR A 139 -12.09 13.98 -14.00
CA TYR A 139 -12.82 14.69 -15.06
C TYR A 139 -12.20 16.07 -15.27
N GLU A 140 -12.00 16.43 -16.53
CA GLU A 140 -11.58 17.76 -16.94
C GLU A 140 -12.58 18.29 -17.96
N ALA A 141 -13.10 19.50 -17.74
CA ALA A 141 -14.19 20.08 -18.53
C ALA A 141 -15.37 19.10 -18.73
N GLY A 142 -15.68 18.31 -17.70
CA GLY A 142 -16.73 17.30 -17.69
C GLY A 142 -16.40 15.99 -18.40
N GLN A 143 -15.24 15.82 -19.03
CA GLN A 143 -14.84 14.58 -19.70
C GLN A 143 -14.02 13.69 -18.78
N LEU A 144 -14.28 12.38 -18.77
CA LEU A 144 -13.44 11.42 -18.03
C LEU A 144 -12.09 11.30 -18.78
N VAL A 145 -11.03 11.87 -18.18
CA VAL A 145 -9.68 11.87 -18.76
C VAL A 145 -8.79 10.78 -18.16
N GLN A 146 -8.99 10.41 -16.89
CA GLN A 146 -8.15 9.45 -16.20
C GLN A 146 -8.93 8.69 -15.13
N ALA A 147 -8.60 7.39 -14.97
CA ALA A 147 -9.03 6.57 -13.84
C ALA A 147 -7.84 5.80 -13.29
N ALA A 148 -7.69 5.78 -11.97
CA ALA A 148 -6.57 5.13 -11.30
C ALA A 148 -7.00 4.33 -10.07
N THR A 149 -6.40 3.15 -9.87
CA THR A 149 -6.55 2.39 -8.62
C THR A 149 -5.85 3.12 -7.47
N ARG A 150 -6.19 2.78 -6.21
CA ARG A 150 -5.57 3.40 -5.05
C ARG A 150 -4.05 3.21 -5.01
N GLY A 151 -3.54 2.05 -5.45
CA GLY A 151 -2.13 1.70 -5.33
C GLY A 151 -1.63 1.76 -3.89
N ASP A 152 -0.53 2.47 -3.64
CA ASP A 152 0.02 2.74 -2.31
C ASP A 152 -0.59 3.98 -1.62
N GLY A 153 -1.55 4.61 -2.29
CA GLY A 153 -2.20 5.85 -1.88
C GLY A 153 -1.58 7.11 -2.47
N SER A 154 -0.36 7.07 -2.96
CA SER A 154 0.31 8.16 -3.69
C SER A 154 0.36 7.91 -5.19
N VAL A 155 0.56 6.65 -5.58
CA VAL A 155 0.64 6.22 -6.98
C VAL A 155 -0.25 5.00 -7.18
N GLY A 156 -1.11 5.03 -8.20
CA GLY A 156 -2.00 3.96 -8.61
C GLY A 156 -1.72 3.45 -10.03
N GLU A 157 -2.45 2.41 -10.43
CA GLU A 157 -2.40 1.85 -11.78
C GLU A 157 -3.42 2.59 -12.66
N ASN A 158 -3.03 3.00 -13.86
CA ASN A 158 -3.91 3.63 -14.84
C ASN A 158 -4.86 2.59 -15.44
N VAL A 159 -6.11 2.64 -15.05
CA VAL A 159 -7.18 1.74 -15.53
C VAL A 159 -8.25 2.50 -16.31
N THR A 160 -7.91 3.61 -16.94
CA THR A 160 -8.86 4.52 -17.61
C THR A 160 -9.70 3.79 -18.66
N GLN A 161 -9.09 2.95 -19.50
CA GLN A 161 -9.83 2.22 -20.52
C GLN A 161 -10.81 1.22 -19.93
N ASN A 162 -10.41 0.55 -18.86
CA ASN A 162 -11.24 -0.42 -18.11
C ASN A 162 -12.40 0.31 -17.41
N ALA A 163 -12.15 1.43 -16.75
CA ALA A 163 -13.17 2.23 -16.07
C ALA A 163 -14.25 2.74 -17.06
N ARG A 164 -13.86 3.07 -18.28
CA ARG A 164 -14.81 3.45 -19.35
C ARG A 164 -15.77 2.34 -19.74
N MET A 165 -15.47 1.09 -19.44
CA MET A 165 -16.33 -0.07 -19.73
C MET A 165 -17.39 -0.31 -18.63
N ILE A 166 -17.30 0.39 -17.49
CA ILE A 166 -18.26 0.26 -16.39
C ILE A 166 -19.45 1.19 -16.65
N ALA A 167 -20.65 0.63 -16.75
CA ALA A 167 -21.85 1.38 -17.11
C ALA A 167 -22.23 2.48 -16.11
N ASP A 168 -21.97 2.25 -14.80
CA ASP A 168 -22.28 3.18 -13.71
C ASP A 168 -21.31 4.38 -13.66
N ILE A 169 -20.27 4.41 -14.52
CA ILE A 169 -19.30 5.51 -14.58
C ILE A 169 -19.64 6.43 -15.75
N PRO A 170 -20.19 7.63 -15.50
CA PRO A 170 -20.49 8.60 -16.56
C PRO A 170 -19.22 9.00 -17.32
N GLN A 171 -19.26 8.94 -18.66
CA GLN A 171 -18.12 9.35 -19.50
C GLN A 171 -18.05 10.88 -19.63
N VAL A 172 -19.20 11.54 -19.53
CA VAL A 172 -19.36 12.99 -19.67
C VAL A 172 -20.27 13.48 -18.54
N LEU A 173 -19.81 14.46 -17.78
CA LEU A 173 -20.58 15.14 -16.74
C LEU A 173 -21.07 16.49 -17.27
N LYS A 174 -22.35 16.80 -17.00
CA LYS A 174 -22.93 18.11 -17.24
C LYS A 174 -22.85 18.94 -15.96
N ASP A 175 -22.55 20.23 -16.09
CA ASP A 175 -22.49 21.18 -14.96
C ASP A 175 -21.45 20.81 -13.88
N ALA A 176 -20.41 20.04 -14.27
CA ALA A 176 -19.30 19.72 -13.39
C ALA A 176 -18.27 20.87 -13.32
N PRO A 177 -17.51 21.00 -12.22
CA PRO A 177 -16.36 21.90 -12.15
C PRO A 177 -15.33 21.62 -13.25
N PRO A 178 -14.49 22.60 -13.63
CA PRO A 178 -13.44 22.41 -14.61
C PRO A 178 -12.52 21.22 -14.34
N VAL A 179 -12.17 20.98 -13.06
CA VAL A 179 -11.48 19.78 -12.58
C VAL A 179 -12.29 19.17 -11.45
N LEU A 180 -12.58 17.89 -11.57
CA LEU A 180 -13.29 17.09 -10.56
C LEU A 180 -12.69 15.70 -10.49
N GLU A 181 -12.15 15.32 -9.33
CA GLU A 181 -11.84 13.92 -9.01
C GLU A 181 -12.93 13.32 -8.13
N VAL A 182 -13.60 12.28 -8.64
CA VAL A 182 -14.59 11.47 -7.89
C VAL A 182 -13.90 10.18 -7.44
N ARG A 183 -14.08 9.82 -6.17
CA ARG A 183 -13.59 8.58 -5.59
C ARG A 183 -14.74 7.68 -5.20
N GLY A 184 -14.60 6.40 -5.48
CA GLY A 184 -15.64 5.43 -5.20
C GLY A 184 -15.09 4.01 -5.12
N GLU A 185 -16.00 3.07 -4.95
CA GLU A 185 -15.67 1.64 -4.91
C GLU A 185 -16.25 0.94 -6.12
N VAL A 186 -15.38 0.24 -6.87
CA VAL A 186 -15.79 -0.72 -7.89
C VAL A 186 -16.09 -2.04 -7.21
N TYR A 187 -17.25 -2.60 -7.46
CA TYR A 187 -17.69 -3.85 -6.87
C TYR A 187 -18.43 -4.74 -7.88
N MET A 188 -18.66 -5.99 -7.50
CA MET A 188 -19.50 -6.93 -8.25
C MET A 188 -20.66 -7.36 -7.38
N ALA A 189 -21.87 -7.33 -7.94
CA ALA A 189 -23.05 -7.83 -7.23
C ALA A 189 -22.92 -9.33 -6.96
N ARG A 190 -23.49 -9.84 -5.85
CA ARG A 190 -23.45 -11.27 -5.47
C ARG A 190 -24.08 -12.14 -6.53
N SER A 191 -25.22 -11.72 -7.07
CA SER A 191 -25.93 -12.41 -8.16
C SER A 191 -25.08 -12.49 -9.43
N ASP A 192 -24.37 -11.42 -9.77
CA ASP A 192 -23.47 -11.35 -10.91
C ASP A 192 -22.21 -12.22 -10.73
N PHE A 193 -21.65 -12.22 -9.51
CA PHE A 193 -20.53 -13.07 -9.14
C PHE A 193 -20.85 -14.57 -9.26
N GLN A 194 -22.04 -14.98 -8.85
CA GLN A 194 -22.50 -16.36 -8.98
C GLN A 194 -22.55 -16.76 -10.46
N ARG A 195 -23.22 -15.95 -11.30
CA ARG A 195 -23.30 -16.19 -12.76
C ARG A 195 -21.92 -16.24 -13.42
N LEU A 196 -21.03 -15.35 -13.02
CA LEU A 196 -19.65 -15.33 -13.51
C LEU A 196 -18.94 -16.64 -13.18
N ASN A 197 -19.03 -17.11 -11.94
CA ASN A 197 -18.38 -18.36 -11.52
C ASN A 197 -19.00 -19.60 -12.15
N GLU A 198 -20.28 -19.60 -12.45
CA GLU A 198 -20.93 -20.67 -13.23
C GLU A 198 -20.37 -20.71 -14.66
N THR A 199 -20.21 -19.55 -15.30
CA THR A 199 -19.62 -19.44 -16.63
C THR A 199 -18.15 -19.90 -16.63
N GLN A 200 -17.36 -19.53 -15.63
CA GLN A 200 -15.97 -19.99 -15.46
C GLN A 200 -15.90 -21.51 -15.29
N ALA A 201 -16.85 -22.09 -14.51
CA ALA A 201 -16.90 -23.53 -14.32
C ALA A 201 -17.21 -24.27 -15.61
N GLN A 202 -18.16 -23.77 -16.42
CA GLN A 202 -18.50 -24.34 -17.73
C GLN A 202 -17.32 -24.27 -18.70
N ALA A 203 -16.53 -23.19 -18.63
CA ALA A 203 -15.31 -22.99 -19.42
C ALA A 203 -14.08 -23.74 -18.85
N GLN A 204 -14.24 -24.52 -17.77
CA GLN A 204 -13.13 -25.18 -17.03
C GLN A 204 -12.03 -24.20 -16.57
N ALA A 205 -12.37 -22.91 -16.42
CA ALA A 205 -11.47 -21.86 -15.97
C ALA A 205 -11.51 -21.74 -14.44
N LYS A 206 -10.49 -21.06 -13.88
CA LYS A 206 -10.39 -20.85 -12.44
C LYS A 206 -11.52 -19.96 -11.93
N ARG A 207 -12.25 -20.44 -10.91
CA ARG A 207 -13.29 -19.65 -10.22
C ARG A 207 -12.66 -18.56 -9.34
N PHE A 208 -13.35 -17.45 -9.22
CA PHE A 208 -13.01 -16.40 -8.26
C PHE A 208 -13.45 -16.81 -6.85
N SER A 209 -12.66 -16.43 -5.85
CA SER A 209 -12.89 -16.79 -4.44
C SER A 209 -14.01 -15.98 -3.78
N ASN A 210 -14.18 -14.70 -4.15
CA ASN A 210 -15.19 -13.80 -3.61
C ASN A 210 -15.49 -12.65 -4.61
N PRO A 211 -16.57 -11.88 -4.41
CA PRO A 211 -16.95 -10.76 -5.26
C PRO A 211 -15.87 -9.67 -5.37
N ARG A 212 -15.17 -9.36 -4.27
CA ARG A 212 -14.08 -8.38 -4.25
C ARG A 212 -12.92 -8.79 -5.17
N ASN A 213 -12.46 -10.04 -5.08
CA ASN A 213 -11.39 -10.55 -5.95
C ASN A 213 -11.83 -10.62 -7.40
N ALA A 214 -13.11 -10.95 -7.65
CA ALA A 214 -13.69 -10.94 -8.99
C ALA A 214 -13.73 -9.51 -9.57
N ALA A 215 -14.13 -8.51 -8.78
CA ALA A 215 -14.13 -7.12 -9.19
C ALA A 215 -12.71 -6.61 -9.47
N ALA A 216 -11.77 -6.84 -8.55
CA ALA A 216 -10.37 -6.44 -8.71
C ALA A 216 -9.71 -7.07 -9.93
N GLY A 217 -9.89 -8.40 -10.12
CA GLY A 217 -9.37 -9.12 -11.27
C GLY A 217 -10.03 -8.72 -12.60
N SER A 218 -11.29 -8.33 -12.58
CA SER A 218 -12.03 -7.87 -13.77
C SER A 218 -11.67 -6.44 -14.18
N LEU A 219 -11.41 -5.55 -13.21
CA LEU A 219 -10.98 -4.17 -13.48
C LEU A 219 -9.54 -4.12 -14.01
N ARG A 220 -8.66 -5.01 -13.56
CA ARG A 220 -7.24 -5.03 -13.86
C ARG A 220 -6.90 -5.99 -14.99
N GLN A 221 -7.69 -5.95 -16.08
CA GLN A 221 -7.44 -6.69 -17.31
C GLN A 221 -6.68 -5.81 -18.30
N LEU A 222 -5.66 -6.33 -18.94
CA LEU A 222 -4.91 -5.61 -19.97
C LEU A 222 -5.79 -5.32 -21.19
N ASP A 223 -6.73 -6.23 -21.50
CA ASP A 223 -7.76 -6.02 -22.51
C ASP A 223 -9.05 -5.49 -21.85
N ALA A 224 -9.41 -4.24 -22.14
CA ALA A 224 -10.60 -3.58 -21.62
C ALA A 224 -11.92 -4.25 -22.08
N GLU A 225 -11.93 -5.00 -23.19
CA GLU A 225 -13.11 -5.75 -23.64
C GLU A 225 -13.47 -6.89 -22.66
N ILE A 226 -12.48 -7.47 -22.01
CA ILE A 226 -12.74 -8.44 -20.91
C ILE A 226 -13.46 -7.72 -19.77
N THR A 227 -13.02 -6.51 -19.40
CA THR A 227 -13.71 -5.70 -18.37
C THR A 227 -15.14 -5.38 -18.80
N ARG A 228 -15.39 -5.04 -20.08
CA ARG A 228 -16.74 -4.79 -20.62
C ARG A 228 -17.67 -5.99 -20.43
N SER A 229 -17.15 -7.20 -20.59
CA SER A 229 -17.91 -8.44 -20.41
C SER A 229 -18.23 -8.76 -18.94
N ARG A 230 -17.67 -8.01 -17.98
CA ARG A 230 -17.82 -8.22 -16.55
C ARG A 230 -18.83 -7.22 -15.97
N PRO A 231 -19.84 -7.66 -15.20
CA PRO A 231 -20.87 -6.80 -14.63
C PRO A 231 -20.36 -6.04 -13.41
N LEU A 232 -19.38 -5.13 -13.64
CA LEU A 232 -18.85 -4.26 -12.59
C LEU A 232 -19.81 -3.10 -12.36
N LYS A 233 -19.91 -2.68 -11.08
CA LYS A 233 -20.70 -1.54 -10.60
C LYS A 233 -19.81 -0.57 -9.81
N PHE A 234 -20.32 0.65 -9.60
CA PHE A 234 -19.57 1.71 -8.94
C PHE A 234 -20.45 2.54 -7.99
N PHE A 235 -20.02 2.70 -6.73
CA PHE A 235 -20.57 3.68 -5.80
C PHE A 235 -19.59 4.81 -5.54
N ALA A 236 -19.99 6.07 -5.73
CA ALA A 236 -19.21 7.22 -5.34
C ALA A 236 -19.37 7.53 -3.84
N TYR A 237 -18.27 7.87 -3.14
CA TYR A 237 -18.30 8.15 -1.70
C TYR A 237 -17.39 9.30 -1.24
N ALA A 238 -16.50 9.81 -2.11
CA ALA A 238 -15.54 10.86 -1.76
C ALA A 238 -15.02 11.55 -3.02
N TRP A 239 -14.13 12.49 -2.85
CA TRP A 239 -13.46 13.23 -3.90
C TRP A 239 -11.96 13.41 -3.63
N GLY A 240 -11.23 13.81 -4.65
CA GLY A 240 -9.85 14.24 -4.57
C GLY A 240 -9.72 15.71 -4.95
N GLU A 241 -8.94 16.00 -6.00
CA GLU A 241 -8.70 17.36 -6.49
C GLU A 241 -9.98 18.01 -7.04
N LEU A 242 -10.25 19.24 -6.64
CA LEU A 242 -11.38 20.05 -7.06
C LEU A 242 -10.94 21.45 -7.43
N SER A 243 -11.45 21.98 -8.55
CA SER A 243 -11.25 23.40 -8.90
C SER A 243 -12.17 24.33 -8.10
N ASN A 244 -13.34 23.88 -7.67
CA ASN A 244 -14.32 24.64 -6.89
C ASN A 244 -14.97 23.77 -5.81
N PRO A 245 -15.29 24.31 -4.62
CA PRO A 245 -16.04 23.59 -3.60
C PRO A 245 -17.40 23.11 -4.12
N LEU A 246 -17.81 21.89 -3.76
CA LEU A 246 -19.07 21.27 -4.20
C LEU A 246 -20.22 21.44 -3.20
N GLY A 247 -19.92 21.86 -1.96
CA GLY A 247 -20.87 22.01 -0.87
C GLY A 247 -20.16 22.34 0.44
N ALA A 248 -20.92 22.54 1.50
CA ALA A 248 -20.41 22.78 2.86
C ALA A 248 -20.31 21.49 3.69
N SER A 249 -20.94 20.40 3.23
CA SER A 249 -20.98 19.13 3.95
C SER A 249 -20.76 17.91 3.04
N GLN A 250 -20.32 16.79 3.63
CA GLN A 250 -20.17 15.49 2.99
C GLN A 250 -21.50 15.06 2.32
N SER A 251 -22.60 15.20 3.03
CA SER A 251 -23.93 14.83 2.54
C SER A 251 -24.39 15.69 1.34
N GLU A 252 -24.03 16.97 1.29
CA GLU A 252 -24.29 17.83 0.13
C GLU A 252 -23.48 17.41 -1.08
N VAL A 253 -22.19 17.08 -0.89
CA VAL A 253 -21.33 16.60 -1.98
C VAL A 253 -21.84 15.27 -2.55
N LEU A 254 -22.29 14.34 -1.71
CA LEU A 254 -22.87 13.08 -2.19
C LEU A 254 -24.16 13.34 -3.00
N LYS A 255 -25.01 14.25 -2.56
CA LYS A 255 -26.19 14.67 -3.33
C LYS A 255 -25.81 15.32 -4.67
N PHE A 256 -24.72 16.08 -4.70
CA PHE A 256 -24.19 16.64 -5.93
C PHE A 256 -23.70 15.57 -6.90
N PHE A 257 -22.99 14.54 -6.41
CA PHE A 257 -22.59 13.41 -7.24
C PHE A 257 -23.78 12.67 -7.84
N SER A 258 -24.84 12.47 -7.08
CA SER A 258 -26.07 11.88 -7.62
C SER A 258 -26.68 12.73 -8.75
N LYS A 259 -26.65 14.08 -8.65
CA LYS A 259 -27.08 14.97 -9.75
C LYS A 259 -26.20 14.88 -10.99
N LEU A 260 -24.91 14.56 -10.82
CA LEU A 260 -23.97 14.32 -11.92
C LEU A 260 -24.13 12.95 -12.57
N GLY A 261 -25.00 12.08 -12.03
CA GLY A 261 -25.28 10.75 -12.55
C GLY A 261 -24.48 9.61 -11.92
N PHE A 262 -23.79 9.85 -10.78
CA PHE A 262 -23.17 8.77 -10.04
C PHE A 262 -24.16 8.09 -9.08
N GLU A 263 -24.04 6.79 -8.94
CA GLU A 263 -24.76 6.04 -7.92
C GLU A 263 -24.14 6.28 -6.55
N ILE A 264 -24.98 6.60 -5.58
CA ILE A 264 -24.64 6.77 -4.17
C ILE A 264 -25.36 5.69 -3.37
N ASN A 265 -24.71 5.12 -2.37
CA ASN A 265 -25.33 4.06 -1.60
C ASN A 265 -26.57 4.58 -0.84
N PRO A 266 -27.76 4.00 -1.06
CA PRO A 266 -29.02 4.48 -0.50
C PRO A 266 -29.12 4.33 1.03
N LEU A 267 -28.29 3.51 1.66
CA LEU A 267 -28.24 3.31 3.11
C LEU A 267 -27.39 4.38 3.82
N THR A 268 -26.82 5.34 3.08
CA THR A 268 -26.08 6.47 3.65
C THR A 268 -27.05 7.37 4.45
N LEU A 269 -26.73 7.63 5.71
CA LEU A 269 -27.55 8.42 6.62
C LEU A 269 -26.72 9.48 7.34
N THR A 270 -27.30 10.66 7.61
CA THR A 270 -26.73 11.69 8.45
C THR A 270 -27.17 11.47 9.90
N CYS A 271 -26.20 11.46 10.85
CA CYS A 271 -26.39 11.19 12.26
C CYS A 271 -25.86 12.35 13.11
N GLN A 272 -26.51 12.65 14.25
CA GLN A 272 -26.16 13.77 15.15
C GLN A 272 -25.60 13.31 16.52
N SER A 273 -25.42 12.01 16.71
CA SER A 273 -24.88 11.44 17.94
C SER A 273 -24.28 10.05 17.68
N VAL A 274 -23.41 9.61 18.59
CA VAL A 274 -22.85 8.24 18.57
C VAL A 274 -23.98 7.21 18.66
N ALA A 275 -25.00 7.43 19.46
CA ALA A 275 -26.15 6.52 19.55
C ALA A 275 -26.86 6.33 18.20
N GLN A 276 -26.99 7.38 17.39
CA GLN A 276 -27.55 7.26 16.04
C GLN A 276 -26.60 6.53 15.07
N LEU A 277 -25.28 6.71 15.22
CA LEU A 277 -24.28 5.96 14.44
C LEU A 277 -24.39 4.46 14.73
N ILE A 278 -24.49 4.07 15.99
CA ILE A 278 -24.64 2.67 16.42
C ILE A 278 -25.97 2.08 15.94
N ALA A 279 -27.07 2.85 16.04
CA ALA A 279 -28.36 2.39 15.51
C ALA A 279 -28.31 2.14 13.99
N GLN A 280 -27.65 3.03 13.23
CA GLN A 280 -27.48 2.83 11.78
C GLN A 280 -26.57 1.64 11.46
N TYR A 281 -25.50 1.43 12.23
CA TYR A 281 -24.66 0.24 12.12
C TYR A 281 -25.45 -1.06 12.32
N GLN A 282 -26.28 -1.11 13.38
CA GLN A 282 -27.14 -2.27 13.66
C GLN A 282 -28.14 -2.51 12.54
N HIS A 283 -28.76 -1.43 12.02
CA HIS A 283 -29.67 -1.50 10.89
C HIS A 283 -28.99 -2.08 9.63
N ILE A 284 -27.84 -1.53 9.24
CA ILE A 284 -27.08 -2.00 8.07
C ILE A 284 -26.60 -3.45 8.28
N SER A 285 -26.15 -3.79 9.50
CA SER A 285 -25.73 -5.15 9.85
C SER A 285 -26.88 -6.17 9.68
N ALA A 286 -28.10 -5.81 10.09
CA ALA A 286 -29.28 -6.65 9.90
C ALA A 286 -29.65 -6.87 8.43
N LEU A 287 -29.43 -5.86 7.59
CA LEU A 287 -29.70 -5.93 6.14
C LEU A 287 -28.58 -6.61 5.35
N ARG A 288 -27.40 -6.86 5.95
CA ARG A 288 -26.20 -7.35 5.25
C ARG A 288 -26.44 -8.61 4.41
N ALA A 289 -27.26 -9.54 4.90
CA ALA A 289 -27.57 -10.79 4.21
C ALA A 289 -28.40 -10.56 2.94
N ASP A 290 -29.28 -9.57 2.94
CA ASP A 290 -30.24 -9.29 1.87
C ASP A 290 -29.67 -8.36 0.78
N LEU A 291 -28.51 -7.71 1.04
CA LEU A 291 -27.86 -6.85 0.05
C LEU A 291 -27.24 -7.69 -1.06
N ASP A 292 -27.45 -7.27 -2.32
CA ASP A 292 -26.81 -7.91 -3.48
C ASP A 292 -25.35 -7.46 -3.69
N TYR A 293 -24.69 -6.97 -2.64
CA TYR A 293 -23.26 -6.64 -2.62
C TYR A 293 -22.67 -6.84 -1.23
N ASP A 294 -21.36 -7.08 -1.18
CA ASP A 294 -20.67 -7.30 0.08
C ASP A 294 -20.29 -5.98 0.75
N ILE A 295 -20.47 -5.94 2.07
CA ILE A 295 -20.03 -4.86 2.96
C ILE A 295 -19.27 -5.44 4.14
N ASP A 296 -18.20 -4.75 4.59
CA ASP A 296 -17.35 -5.19 5.68
C ASP A 296 -17.44 -4.29 6.93
N GLY A 297 -18.38 -3.33 6.92
CA GLY A 297 -18.61 -2.38 8.02
C GLY A 297 -19.40 -1.15 7.59
N VAL A 298 -19.30 -0.12 8.41
CA VAL A 298 -19.89 1.21 8.17
C VAL A 298 -18.80 2.27 8.37
N VAL A 299 -18.68 3.24 7.46
CA VAL A 299 -17.75 4.35 7.56
C VAL A 299 -18.47 5.56 8.16
N TYR A 300 -17.94 6.09 9.24
CA TYR A 300 -18.38 7.35 9.80
C TYR A 300 -17.44 8.47 9.39
N LYS A 301 -18.00 9.59 8.93
CA LYS A 301 -17.27 10.80 8.58
C LYS A 301 -17.93 12.02 9.23
N ILE A 302 -17.16 12.98 9.68
CA ILE A 302 -17.71 14.31 10.06
C ILE A 302 -18.40 14.89 8.82
N ASP A 303 -19.64 15.33 8.93
CA ASP A 303 -20.41 15.86 7.80
C ASP A 303 -19.93 17.26 7.38
N GLU A 304 -19.62 18.15 8.31
CA GLU A 304 -19.16 19.50 8.04
C GLU A 304 -17.73 19.53 7.50
N LEU A 305 -17.54 20.02 6.26
CA LEU A 305 -16.23 20.03 5.58
C LEU A 305 -15.23 20.98 6.24
N ALA A 306 -15.68 22.09 6.83
CA ALA A 306 -14.81 22.99 7.57
C ALA A 306 -14.19 22.29 8.80
N LEU A 307 -14.94 21.43 9.49
CA LEU A 307 -14.41 20.62 10.59
C LEU A 307 -13.48 19.49 10.09
N GLN A 308 -13.78 18.87 8.95
CA GLN A 308 -12.84 17.90 8.32
C GLN A 308 -11.50 18.58 8.02
N GLN A 309 -11.52 19.79 7.46
CA GLN A 309 -10.34 20.56 7.15
C GLN A 309 -9.52 20.92 8.40
N ARG A 310 -10.19 21.35 9.49
CA ARG A 310 -9.54 21.64 10.78
C ARG A 310 -8.90 20.40 11.39
N LEU A 311 -9.59 19.27 11.38
CA LEU A 311 -9.09 17.98 11.87
C LEU A 311 -7.89 17.49 11.05
N GLY A 312 -7.94 17.68 9.75
CA GLY A 312 -6.90 17.26 8.83
C GLY A 312 -6.64 15.74 8.83
N GLU A 313 -5.47 15.40 8.36
CA GLU A 313 -5.06 14.01 8.12
C GLU A 313 -3.82 13.65 8.94
N ARG A 314 -3.64 12.35 9.15
CA ARG A 314 -2.38 11.73 9.58
C ARG A 314 -1.64 11.23 8.33
N SER A 315 -0.46 10.69 8.52
CA SER A 315 0.34 10.12 7.41
C SER A 315 -0.41 9.06 6.59
N THR A 316 -1.35 8.33 7.18
CA THR A 316 -2.03 7.19 6.52
C THR A 316 -3.55 7.24 6.64
N THR A 317 -4.11 8.03 7.56
CA THR A 317 -5.56 8.07 7.84
C THR A 317 -6.06 9.47 8.12
N PRO A 318 -7.29 9.83 7.71
CA PRO A 318 -7.93 11.07 8.15
C PRO A 318 -8.28 11.00 9.64
N ARG A 319 -8.30 12.17 10.33
CA ARG A 319 -8.77 12.24 11.72
C ARG A 319 -10.30 12.32 11.82
N TRP A 320 -10.95 12.70 10.75
CA TRP A 320 -12.39 12.96 10.65
C TRP A 320 -13.22 11.77 10.17
N ALA A 321 -12.59 10.61 9.90
CA ALA A 321 -13.29 9.42 9.47
C ALA A 321 -12.75 8.15 10.14
N ILE A 322 -13.65 7.17 10.35
CA ILE A 322 -13.33 5.84 10.89
C ILE A 322 -14.23 4.78 10.26
N ALA A 323 -13.71 3.56 10.11
CA ALA A 323 -14.46 2.40 9.64
C ALA A 323 -14.85 1.51 10.83
N HIS A 324 -16.14 1.41 11.14
CA HIS A 324 -16.68 0.49 12.13
C HIS A 324 -16.96 -0.85 11.45
N LYS A 325 -16.10 -1.83 11.74
CA LYS A 325 -16.14 -3.16 11.10
C LYS A 325 -17.21 -4.04 11.70
N PHE A 326 -17.86 -4.86 10.86
CA PHE A 326 -18.74 -5.92 11.39
C PHE A 326 -17.93 -6.97 12.14
N ALA A 327 -18.59 -7.64 13.07
CA ALA A 327 -18.01 -8.79 13.75
C ALA A 327 -17.53 -9.82 12.72
N ALA A 328 -16.31 -10.31 12.91
CA ALA A 328 -15.73 -11.27 11.97
C ALA A 328 -16.49 -12.60 12.03
N GLU A 329 -16.75 -13.19 10.87
CA GLU A 329 -17.27 -14.56 10.80
C GLU A 329 -16.24 -15.52 11.40
N THR A 330 -16.72 -16.52 12.14
CA THR A 330 -15.90 -17.55 12.77
C THR A 330 -16.23 -18.93 12.25
N ALA A 331 -15.25 -19.83 12.21
CA ALA A 331 -15.45 -21.26 11.91
C ALA A 331 -14.54 -22.11 12.78
N TRP A 332 -14.97 -23.33 13.11
CA TRP A 332 -14.18 -24.30 13.83
C TRP A 332 -13.44 -25.22 12.87
N THR A 333 -12.15 -25.48 13.14
CA THR A 333 -11.31 -26.40 12.37
C THR A 333 -10.24 -27.01 13.25
N ASP A 334 -9.50 -28.00 12.75
CA ASP A 334 -8.43 -28.67 13.49
C ASP A 334 -7.06 -28.04 13.17
N LEU A 335 -6.25 -27.87 14.22
CA LEU A 335 -4.88 -27.36 14.14
C LEU A 335 -3.91 -28.52 13.92
N GLU A 336 -3.36 -28.65 12.71
CA GLU A 336 -2.46 -29.72 12.33
C GLU A 336 -1.05 -29.53 12.92
N ALA A 337 -0.50 -28.32 12.82
CA ALA A 337 0.86 -27.98 13.24
C ALA A 337 1.02 -26.49 13.56
N ILE A 338 2.10 -26.17 14.26
CA ILE A 338 2.58 -24.78 14.45
C ILE A 338 3.94 -24.65 13.80
N ASP A 339 4.01 -23.89 12.69
CA ASP A 339 5.25 -23.57 12.01
C ASP A 339 5.82 -22.25 12.53
N ILE A 340 7.15 -22.11 12.49
CA ILE A 340 7.81 -20.85 12.82
C ILE A 340 8.36 -20.22 11.55
N GLN A 341 7.87 -19.04 11.20
CA GLN A 341 8.42 -18.21 10.16
C GLN A 341 9.40 -17.19 10.75
N VAL A 342 10.54 -17.00 10.08
CA VAL A 342 11.56 -16.03 10.51
C VAL A 342 11.47 -14.79 9.64
N GLY A 343 11.01 -13.71 10.22
CA GLY A 343 10.82 -12.45 9.52
C GLY A 343 12.13 -11.65 9.32
N ARG A 344 12.04 -10.58 8.55
CA ARG A 344 13.12 -9.67 8.18
C ARG A 344 13.98 -9.18 9.37
N THR A 345 13.37 -8.92 10.51
CA THR A 345 14.06 -8.45 11.73
C THR A 345 14.38 -9.60 12.70
N GLY A 346 14.43 -10.83 12.22
CA GLY A 346 14.66 -12.02 13.01
C GLY A 346 13.47 -12.50 13.86
N ALA A 347 12.33 -11.81 13.83
CA ALA A 347 11.15 -12.19 14.59
C ALA A 347 10.72 -13.62 14.24
N LEU A 348 10.60 -14.49 15.27
CA LEU A 348 10.03 -15.82 15.13
C LEU A 348 8.51 -15.70 15.23
N SER A 349 7.83 -15.78 14.11
CA SER A 349 6.38 -15.63 13.98
C SER A 349 5.73 -17.01 13.86
N PRO A 350 4.99 -17.48 14.89
CA PRO A 350 4.30 -18.73 14.82
C PRO A 350 3.05 -18.65 13.94
N VAL A 351 2.86 -19.67 13.10
CA VAL A 351 1.74 -19.81 12.17
C VAL A 351 1.07 -21.14 12.38
N ALA A 352 -0.22 -21.11 12.67
CA ALA A 352 -1.06 -22.30 12.72
C ALA A 352 -1.28 -22.87 11.32
N ARG A 353 -1.01 -24.17 11.13
CA ARG A 353 -1.44 -24.96 9.98
C ARG A 353 -2.78 -25.60 10.33
N LEU A 354 -3.77 -25.36 9.49
CA LEU A 354 -5.16 -25.72 9.74
C LEU A 354 -5.68 -26.66 8.68
N VAL A 355 -6.54 -27.58 9.06
CA VAL A 355 -7.41 -28.22 8.10
C VAL A 355 -8.20 -27.12 7.40
N PRO A 356 -8.21 -27.05 6.05
CA PRO A 356 -8.82 -25.95 5.33
C PRO A 356 -10.29 -25.75 5.69
N VAL A 357 -10.68 -24.52 6.05
CA VAL A 357 -12.04 -24.15 6.43
C VAL A 357 -12.44 -22.82 5.78
N THR A 358 -13.70 -22.69 5.40
CA THR A 358 -14.20 -21.45 4.82
C THR A 358 -14.62 -20.47 5.91
N VAL A 359 -14.06 -19.24 5.87
CA VAL A 359 -14.36 -18.14 6.80
C VAL A 359 -14.56 -16.87 5.96
N GLY A 360 -15.74 -16.26 6.02
CA GLY A 360 -16.05 -15.06 5.23
C GLY A 360 -15.83 -15.28 3.72
N GLY A 361 -16.30 -16.40 3.18
CA GLY A 361 -16.19 -16.74 1.75
C GLY A 361 -14.78 -17.08 1.26
N VAL A 362 -13.77 -17.19 2.15
CA VAL A 362 -12.38 -17.51 1.79
C VAL A 362 -11.94 -18.78 2.51
N VAL A 363 -11.28 -19.69 1.78
CA VAL A 363 -10.69 -20.90 2.38
C VAL A 363 -9.42 -20.51 3.13
N VAL A 364 -9.42 -20.79 4.44
CA VAL A 364 -8.33 -20.53 5.39
C VAL A 364 -7.64 -21.85 5.73
N SER A 365 -6.36 -21.96 5.47
CA SER A 365 -5.48 -23.09 5.84
C SER A 365 -4.34 -22.67 6.78
N ASN A 366 -4.19 -21.36 7.03
CA ASN A 366 -3.17 -20.83 7.92
C ASN A 366 -3.72 -19.66 8.73
N ALA A 367 -3.30 -19.55 10.02
CA ALA A 367 -3.65 -18.42 10.87
C ALA A 367 -2.45 -17.96 11.67
N THR A 368 -2.33 -16.66 11.92
CA THR A 368 -1.25 -16.15 12.78
C THR A 368 -1.49 -16.51 14.24
N LEU A 369 -0.41 -16.89 14.94
CA LEU A 369 -0.38 -17.07 16.38
C LEU A 369 0.44 -15.97 17.08
N HIS A 370 0.76 -14.89 16.37
CA HIS A 370 1.45 -13.69 16.85
C HIS A 370 2.81 -13.97 17.51
N ASN A 371 2.85 -14.58 18.71
CA ASN A 371 4.06 -14.85 19.50
C ASN A 371 3.82 -15.99 20.50
N GLU A 372 4.83 -16.30 21.33
CA GLU A 372 4.76 -17.37 22.32
C GLU A 372 3.73 -17.12 23.45
N ASP A 373 3.49 -15.85 23.82
CA ASP A 373 2.49 -15.49 24.84
C ASP A 373 1.08 -15.75 24.33
N TYR A 374 0.82 -15.40 23.07
CA TYR A 374 -0.48 -15.69 22.45
C TYR A 374 -0.79 -17.20 22.40
N ILE A 375 0.20 -18.03 22.10
CA ILE A 375 0.06 -19.50 22.17
C ILE A 375 -0.27 -19.93 23.59
N SER A 376 0.37 -19.34 24.59
CA SER A 376 0.19 -19.64 26.00
C SER A 376 -1.11 -19.10 26.61
N GLY A 377 -1.96 -18.39 25.83
CA GLY A 377 -3.22 -17.82 26.31
C GLY A 377 -3.08 -16.47 27.01
N LEU A 378 -2.02 -15.71 26.69
CA LEU A 378 -1.74 -14.38 27.22
C LEU A 378 -1.69 -13.33 26.10
N ASP A 379 -2.05 -12.10 26.41
CA ASP A 379 -1.82 -10.95 25.53
C ASP A 379 -0.39 -10.37 25.73
N SER A 380 -0.08 -9.30 24.98
CA SER A 380 1.22 -8.60 25.07
C SER A 380 1.49 -7.96 26.43
N ASN A 381 0.47 -7.74 27.26
CA ASN A 381 0.55 -7.16 28.59
C ASN A 381 0.56 -8.24 29.70
N GLY A 382 0.47 -9.53 29.30
CA GLY A 382 0.39 -10.67 30.23
C GLY A 382 -1.01 -10.94 30.77
N ALA A 383 -2.05 -10.27 30.28
CA ALA A 383 -3.43 -10.54 30.65
C ALA A 383 -3.93 -11.82 29.94
N LYS A 384 -4.83 -12.54 30.59
CA LYS A 384 -5.36 -13.80 30.05
C LYS A 384 -6.31 -13.51 28.87
N ILE A 385 -6.02 -14.09 27.73
CA ILE A 385 -6.92 -14.21 26.58
C ILE A 385 -7.45 -15.63 26.50
N ARG A 386 -8.62 -15.85 25.88
CA ARG A 386 -9.27 -17.18 25.81
C ARG A 386 -9.40 -17.85 27.17
N ALA A 387 -9.68 -17.10 28.24
CA ALA A 387 -9.70 -17.59 29.63
C ALA A 387 -8.38 -18.30 30.06
N GLY A 388 -7.24 -17.95 29.46
CA GLY A 388 -5.93 -18.58 29.71
C GLY A 388 -5.73 -19.93 29.01
N ARG A 389 -6.58 -20.26 28.02
CA ARG A 389 -6.43 -21.52 27.27
C ARG A 389 -5.26 -21.38 26.27
N ASP A 390 -4.29 -22.29 26.41
CA ASP A 390 -3.17 -22.45 25.49
C ASP A 390 -3.59 -23.14 24.19
N ILE A 391 -2.78 -23.00 23.13
CA ILE A 391 -2.99 -23.62 21.83
C ILE A 391 -1.95 -24.72 21.62
N ARG A 392 -2.39 -25.92 21.22
CA ARG A 392 -1.51 -27.08 20.98
C ARG A 392 -1.81 -27.69 19.62
N PRO A 393 -0.81 -28.24 18.91
CA PRO A 393 -1.05 -29.04 17.71
C PRO A 393 -2.07 -30.17 18.00
N GLY A 394 -3.02 -30.35 17.10
CA GLY A 394 -4.14 -31.29 17.25
C GLY A 394 -5.38 -30.71 17.95
N ASP A 395 -5.36 -29.47 18.43
CA ASP A 395 -6.55 -28.84 19.01
C ASP A 395 -7.59 -28.50 17.95
N ARG A 396 -8.86 -28.55 18.37
CA ARG A 396 -9.95 -27.93 17.62
C ARG A 396 -9.99 -26.44 17.99
N VAL A 397 -9.83 -25.58 16.97
CA VAL A 397 -9.67 -24.14 17.14
C VAL A 397 -10.73 -23.36 16.38
N GLN A 398 -11.18 -22.25 16.96
CA GLN A 398 -12.06 -21.31 16.31
C GLN A 398 -11.24 -20.27 15.57
N VAL A 399 -11.45 -20.16 14.26
CA VAL A 399 -10.72 -19.25 13.38
C VAL A 399 -11.63 -18.11 12.94
N TYR A 400 -11.09 -16.91 12.87
CA TYR A 400 -11.72 -15.72 12.30
C TYR A 400 -10.74 -14.93 11.45
N ARG A 401 -11.25 -14.05 10.58
CA ARG A 401 -10.44 -13.16 9.78
C ARG A 401 -10.52 -11.74 10.35
N ALA A 402 -9.46 -11.30 11.01
CA ALA A 402 -9.40 -9.95 11.58
C ALA A 402 -9.41 -8.91 10.43
N GLY A 403 -10.45 -8.04 10.43
CA GLY A 403 -10.63 -7.03 9.38
C GLY A 403 -10.80 -7.62 7.98
N ASP A 404 -11.32 -8.85 7.87
CA ASP A 404 -11.47 -9.63 6.64
C ASP A 404 -10.17 -9.92 5.86
N VAL A 405 -9.00 -9.76 6.50
CA VAL A 405 -7.68 -9.90 5.85
C VAL A 405 -6.85 -11.02 6.46
N ILE A 406 -6.55 -10.97 7.77
CA ILE A 406 -5.58 -11.86 8.43
C ILE A 406 -6.31 -12.89 9.29
N PRO A 407 -6.20 -14.21 8.99
CA PRO A 407 -6.76 -15.25 9.83
C PRO A 407 -6.06 -15.33 11.20
N LYS A 408 -6.85 -15.47 12.26
CA LYS A 408 -6.40 -15.60 13.66
C LYS A 408 -7.20 -16.68 14.37
N ILE A 409 -6.69 -17.18 15.51
CA ILE A 409 -7.39 -18.12 16.36
C ILE A 409 -8.10 -17.36 17.48
N ALA A 410 -9.43 -17.39 17.47
CA ALA A 410 -10.26 -16.77 18.52
C ALA A 410 -10.28 -17.60 19.79
N ASP A 411 -10.46 -18.93 19.68
CA ASP A 411 -10.64 -19.82 20.81
C ASP A 411 -10.17 -21.24 20.55
N VAL A 412 -10.15 -22.06 21.61
CA VAL A 412 -9.79 -23.48 21.61
C VAL A 412 -10.88 -24.26 22.31
N ASP A 413 -11.38 -25.32 21.66
CA ASP A 413 -12.33 -26.25 22.27
C ASP A 413 -11.60 -27.36 23.06
N LEU A 414 -11.54 -27.19 24.34
CA LEU A 414 -10.89 -28.15 25.22
C LEU A 414 -11.63 -29.50 25.33
N THR A 415 -12.89 -29.59 24.93
CA THR A 415 -13.65 -30.85 24.98
C THR A 415 -13.12 -31.88 23.99
N PHE A 416 -12.42 -31.43 22.94
CA PHE A 416 -11.77 -32.28 21.92
C PHE A 416 -10.27 -32.50 22.19
N ARG A 417 -9.73 -31.96 23.32
CA ARG A 417 -8.31 -32.11 23.69
C ARG A 417 -8.08 -33.35 24.52
N ASP A 418 -7.21 -34.23 24.05
CA ASP A 418 -6.74 -35.37 24.83
C ASP A 418 -5.98 -34.89 26.09
N GLN A 419 -6.18 -35.56 27.23
CA GLN A 419 -5.58 -35.17 28.52
C GLN A 419 -4.04 -35.18 28.48
N ASP A 420 -3.43 -36.08 27.72
CA ASP A 420 -1.99 -36.28 27.61
C ASP A 420 -1.35 -35.41 26.50
N ARG A 421 -2.10 -34.53 25.82
CA ARG A 421 -1.58 -33.72 24.77
C ARG A 421 -0.54 -32.71 25.29
N ALA A 422 0.71 -32.83 24.83
CA ALA A 422 1.83 -32.02 25.29
C ALA A 422 1.63 -30.51 24.97
N LYS A 423 2.08 -29.66 25.90
CA LYS A 423 2.15 -28.23 25.65
C LYS A 423 3.12 -27.91 24.51
N TYR A 424 2.80 -26.89 23.68
CA TYR A 424 3.73 -26.44 22.67
C TYR A 424 4.96 -25.79 23.33
N THR A 425 6.14 -26.21 22.91
CA THR A 425 7.40 -25.60 23.34
C THR A 425 7.94 -24.71 22.26
N PHE A 426 8.01 -23.41 22.55
CA PHE A 426 8.52 -22.44 21.60
C PHE A 426 10.03 -22.61 21.40
N PRO A 427 10.58 -22.59 20.15
CA PRO A 427 11.99 -22.89 19.90
C PRO A 427 12.93 -21.84 20.52
N GLN A 428 14.00 -22.29 21.14
CA GLN A 428 15.05 -21.46 21.72
C GLN A 428 16.14 -21.11 20.71
N ASN A 429 16.20 -21.84 19.59
CA ASN A 429 17.09 -21.58 18.48
C ASN A 429 16.28 -21.34 17.21
N CYS A 430 16.84 -20.55 16.28
CA CYS A 430 16.24 -20.29 14.99
C CYS A 430 16.14 -21.58 14.16
N PRO A 431 14.96 -21.96 13.64
CA PRO A 431 14.82 -23.17 12.84
C PRO A 431 15.57 -23.11 11.50
N GLU A 432 15.86 -21.89 11.00
CA GLU A 432 16.49 -21.68 9.69
C GLU A 432 18.04 -21.68 9.73
N CYS A 433 18.64 -21.16 10.81
CA CYS A 433 20.09 -21.00 10.86
C CYS A 433 20.74 -21.56 12.15
N GLY A 434 19.96 -22.10 13.08
CA GLY A 434 20.44 -22.64 14.34
C GLY A 434 20.92 -21.61 15.37
N SER A 435 21.02 -20.31 15.01
CA SER A 435 21.45 -19.27 15.93
C SER A 435 20.48 -19.12 17.12
N PRO A 436 20.96 -18.66 18.28
CA PRO A 436 20.08 -18.41 19.43
C PRO A 436 18.92 -17.50 19.08
N ALA A 437 17.72 -17.85 19.57
CA ALA A 437 16.54 -17.02 19.47
C ALA A 437 16.31 -16.33 20.81
N ILE A 438 16.58 -15.03 20.88
CA ILE A 438 16.58 -14.25 22.12
C ILE A 438 15.28 -13.45 22.25
N ARG A 439 14.70 -13.44 23.43
CA ARG A 439 13.60 -12.55 23.81
C ARG A 439 14.16 -11.51 24.78
N ALA A 440 14.17 -10.25 24.36
CA ALA A 440 14.60 -9.16 25.22
C ALA A 440 13.59 -8.92 26.35
N ALA A 441 14.06 -8.40 27.48
CA ALA A 441 13.18 -8.05 28.59
C ALA A 441 12.15 -7.00 28.13
N GLY A 442 10.87 -7.26 28.35
CA GLY A 442 9.77 -6.39 27.90
C GLY A 442 9.36 -6.55 26.44
N ASP A 443 10.05 -7.36 25.63
CA ASP A 443 9.60 -7.67 24.25
C ASP A 443 8.70 -8.92 24.25
N ALA A 444 7.58 -8.85 23.54
CA ALA A 444 6.68 -10.00 23.37
C ALA A 444 7.18 -11.00 22.31
N VAL A 445 8.20 -10.64 21.52
CA VAL A 445 8.66 -11.40 20.36
C VAL A 445 10.08 -11.91 20.54
N ARG A 446 10.26 -13.23 20.39
CA ARG A 446 11.56 -13.88 20.34
C ARG A 446 12.20 -13.68 18.96
N ARG A 447 13.51 -13.42 18.91
CA ARG A 447 14.20 -13.06 17.68
C ARG A 447 15.48 -13.86 17.48
N CYS A 448 15.69 -14.29 16.24
CA CYS A 448 16.94 -14.90 15.80
C CYS A 448 18.09 -13.88 15.85
N ALA A 449 19.17 -14.22 16.56
CA ALA A 449 20.38 -13.40 16.67
C ALA A 449 21.30 -13.52 15.43
N GLY A 450 20.98 -14.36 14.44
CA GLY A 450 21.85 -14.64 13.29
C GLY A 450 22.01 -13.48 12.29
N GLY A 451 21.12 -12.48 12.29
CA GLY A 451 21.25 -11.30 11.42
C GLY A 451 21.45 -11.69 9.95
N LEU A 452 22.51 -11.18 9.31
CA LEU A 452 22.86 -11.45 7.91
C LEU A 452 23.26 -12.92 7.65
N ILE A 453 23.63 -13.69 8.69
CA ILE A 453 23.97 -15.11 8.54
C ILE A 453 22.71 -15.96 8.33
N CYS A 454 21.55 -15.47 8.80
CA CYS A 454 20.28 -16.19 8.68
C CYS A 454 19.69 -16.05 7.27
N PRO A 455 19.58 -17.15 6.49
CA PRO A 455 19.06 -17.09 5.12
C PRO A 455 17.64 -16.50 5.07
N ALA A 456 16.78 -16.87 6.00
CA ALA A 456 15.42 -16.36 6.04
C ALA A 456 15.37 -14.84 6.26
N GLN A 457 16.19 -14.29 7.20
CA GLN A 457 16.27 -12.85 7.40
C GLN A 457 16.77 -12.13 6.16
N SER A 458 17.80 -12.67 5.49
CA SER A 458 18.37 -12.09 4.27
C SER A 458 17.36 -12.10 3.13
N ILE A 459 16.62 -13.19 2.91
CA ILE A 459 15.56 -13.28 1.90
C ILE A 459 14.46 -12.24 2.19
N GLU A 460 13.98 -12.15 3.41
CA GLU A 460 12.90 -11.22 3.77
C GLU A 460 13.36 -9.73 3.72
N ARG A 461 14.63 -9.45 4.01
CA ARG A 461 15.24 -8.13 3.80
C ARG A 461 15.29 -7.76 2.31
N LEU A 462 15.71 -8.70 1.45
CA LEU A 462 15.73 -8.50 0.00
C LEU A 462 14.32 -8.30 -0.57
N LYS A 463 13.33 -9.10 -0.14
CA LYS A 463 11.92 -8.90 -0.53
C LYS A 463 11.40 -7.52 -0.13
N HIS A 464 11.74 -7.06 1.08
CA HIS A 464 11.40 -5.71 1.51
C HIS A 464 12.09 -4.64 0.65
N PHE A 465 13.38 -4.82 0.37
CA PHE A 465 14.17 -3.90 -0.42
C PHE A 465 13.59 -3.67 -1.82
N VAL A 466 13.12 -4.73 -2.50
CA VAL A 466 12.53 -4.63 -3.84
C VAL A 466 11.04 -4.31 -3.83
N SER A 467 10.42 -4.15 -2.67
CA SER A 467 8.97 -3.90 -2.56
C SER A 467 8.57 -2.52 -3.08
N ARG A 468 7.27 -2.34 -3.43
CA ARG A 468 6.70 -1.12 -4.00
C ARG A 468 7.02 0.17 -3.22
N LYS A 469 7.06 0.09 -1.89
CA LYS A 469 7.36 1.25 -1.03
C LYS A 469 8.85 1.53 -0.90
N ALA A 470 9.71 0.60 -1.31
CA ALA A 470 11.16 0.72 -1.30
C ALA A 470 11.68 0.98 -2.73
N PHE A 471 12.44 0.08 -3.32
CA PHE A 471 12.99 0.28 -4.68
C PHE A 471 11.99 0.05 -5.81
N ASP A 472 10.93 -0.76 -5.61
CA ASP A 472 9.90 -1.07 -6.60
C ASP A 472 10.47 -1.58 -7.94
N ILE A 473 11.30 -2.61 -7.86
CA ILE A 473 11.98 -3.17 -9.04
C ILE A 473 11.04 -4.14 -9.75
N ASP A 474 10.53 -3.74 -10.90
CA ASP A 474 9.66 -4.59 -11.72
C ASP A 474 10.40 -5.87 -12.19
N GLY A 475 9.70 -7.00 -12.15
CA GLY A 475 10.27 -8.31 -12.48
C GLY A 475 11.07 -8.96 -11.37
N LEU A 476 11.32 -8.29 -10.21
CA LEU A 476 12.06 -8.84 -9.09
C LEU A 476 11.15 -9.01 -7.86
N GLY A 477 10.12 -9.83 -7.98
CA GLY A 477 9.20 -10.13 -6.88
C GLY A 477 9.74 -11.17 -5.89
N SER A 478 8.90 -11.55 -4.91
CA SER A 478 9.28 -12.49 -3.84
C SER A 478 9.81 -13.84 -4.36
N LYS A 479 9.19 -14.40 -5.41
CA LYS A 479 9.62 -15.66 -6.01
C LYS A 479 10.98 -15.56 -6.67
N GLN A 480 11.24 -14.47 -7.40
CA GLN A 480 12.52 -14.22 -8.05
C GLN A 480 13.63 -14.00 -7.01
N ILE A 481 13.37 -13.26 -5.94
CA ILE A 481 14.32 -13.11 -4.83
C ILE A 481 14.69 -14.47 -4.22
N GLU A 482 13.71 -15.33 -3.94
CA GLU A 482 13.99 -16.69 -3.42
C GLU A 482 14.78 -17.54 -4.40
N MET A 483 14.48 -17.45 -5.69
CA MET A 483 15.20 -18.14 -6.76
C MET A 483 16.67 -17.67 -6.81
N PHE A 484 16.90 -16.36 -6.95
CA PHE A 484 18.25 -15.81 -7.02
C PHE A 484 19.04 -16.00 -5.72
N PHE A 485 18.38 -15.97 -4.57
CA PHE A 485 19.05 -16.24 -3.30
C PHE A 485 19.63 -17.66 -3.21
N LYS A 486 18.96 -18.64 -3.81
CA LYS A 486 19.39 -20.04 -3.86
C LYS A 486 20.29 -20.36 -5.05
N ASP A 487 20.35 -19.47 -6.04
CA ASP A 487 21.12 -19.68 -7.26
C ASP A 487 22.63 -19.63 -6.98
N GLU A 488 23.39 -20.64 -7.46
CA GLU A 488 24.84 -20.68 -7.30
C GLU A 488 25.57 -19.89 -8.40
N GLY A 489 24.95 -19.75 -9.58
CA GLY A 489 25.53 -19.09 -10.73
C GLY A 489 25.40 -17.57 -10.71
N LEU A 490 24.20 -17.06 -10.31
CA LEU A 490 23.86 -15.63 -10.24
C LEU A 490 23.21 -15.30 -8.89
N PRO A 491 23.92 -15.51 -7.76
CA PRO A 491 23.32 -15.30 -6.45
C PRO A 491 23.00 -13.81 -6.19
N ILE A 492 21.88 -13.55 -5.50
CA ILE A 492 21.57 -12.27 -4.85
C ILE A 492 21.52 -12.55 -3.36
N ARG A 493 22.54 -12.15 -2.61
CA ARG A 493 22.67 -12.35 -1.16
C ARG A 493 22.48 -11.07 -0.37
N GLU A 494 22.81 -9.92 -0.97
CA GLU A 494 22.65 -8.59 -0.41
C GLU A 494 22.11 -7.63 -1.48
N PRO A 495 21.58 -6.44 -1.09
CA PRO A 495 21.03 -5.48 -2.03
C PRO A 495 21.98 -5.03 -3.14
N ALA A 496 23.29 -4.91 -2.86
CA ALA A 496 24.29 -4.51 -3.86
C ALA A 496 24.37 -5.51 -5.03
N ASP A 497 24.13 -6.80 -4.78
CA ASP A 497 24.14 -7.84 -5.80
C ASP A 497 23.09 -7.63 -6.90
N ILE A 498 22.00 -6.95 -6.59
CA ILE A 498 20.94 -6.62 -7.54
C ILE A 498 21.50 -5.71 -8.64
N PHE A 499 22.25 -4.69 -8.26
CA PHE A 499 22.77 -3.67 -9.18
C PHE A 499 23.99 -4.15 -9.99
N THR A 500 24.58 -5.29 -9.63
CA THR A 500 25.64 -5.97 -10.39
C THR A 500 25.13 -7.13 -11.23
N LEU A 501 23.82 -7.46 -11.13
CA LEU A 501 23.24 -8.68 -11.71
C LEU A 501 23.48 -8.76 -13.23
N GLN A 502 23.23 -7.68 -13.97
CA GLN A 502 23.43 -7.63 -15.42
C GLN A 502 24.89 -7.91 -15.80
N GLN A 503 25.85 -7.22 -15.17
CA GLN A 503 27.28 -7.41 -15.44
C GLN A 503 27.69 -8.85 -15.17
N ARG A 504 27.25 -9.42 -14.05
CA ARG A 504 27.54 -10.82 -13.68
C ARG A 504 26.88 -11.83 -14.62
N ASP A 505 25.71 -11.50 -15.19
CA ASP A 505 25.02 -12.33 -16.18
C ASP A 505 25.76 -12.36 -17.52
N GLU A 506 26.27 -11.22 -17.99
CA GLU A 506 27.03 -11.08 -19.23
C GLU A 506 28.33 -11.93 -19.23
N GLU A 507 28.92 -12.11 -18.04
CA GLU A 507 30.13 -12.93 -17.85
C GLU A 507 29.83 -14.46 -17.85
N LYS A 508 28.56 -14.89 -17.82
CA LYS A 508 28.17 -16.30 -17.73
C LYS A 508 27.88 -16.90 -19.10
N ILE A 509 28.23 -18.21 -19.25
CA ILE A 509 27.83 -19.01 -20.41
C ILE A 509 26.32 -19.25 -20.41
N ALA A 510 25.76 -19.59 -19.24
CA ALA A 510 24.31 -19.80 -19.05
C ALA A 510 23.66 -18.49 -18.56
N GLN A 511 23.46 -17.55 -19.49
CA GLN A 511 22.82 -16.27 -19.22
C GLN A 511 21.36 -16.45 -18.81
N LEU A 512 20.83 -15.47 -18.04
CA LEU A 512 19.47 -15.46 -17.49
C LEU A 512 18.40 -15.71 -18.57
N LYS A 513 18.55 -15.08 -19.74
CA LYS A 513 17.65 -15.23 -20.89
C LYS A 513 17.48 -16.67 -21.42
N ASN A 514 18.42 -17.56 -21.06
CA ASN A 514 18.45 -18.96 -21.50
C ASN A 514 18.02 -19.94 -20.39
N ARG A 515 17.54 -19.44 -19.24
CA ARG A 515 17.12 -20.26 -18.10
C ARG A 515 15.62 -20.49 -18.11
N ASP A 516 15.19 -21.60 -17.51
CA ASP A 516 13.76 -21.94 -17.38
C ASP A 516 12.98 -20.83 -16.68
N GLY A 517 11.84 -20.46 -17.26
CA GLY A 517 11.00 -19.36 -16.77
C GLY A 517 11.49 -17.95 -17.15
N TRP A 518 12.59 -17.84 -17.90
CA TRP A 518 13.13 -16.58 -18.41
C TRP A 518 13.22 -16.61 -19.93
N GLY A 519 12.97 -15.49 -20.56
CA GLY A 519 13.20 -15.25 -21.97
C GLY A 519 14.05 -14.00 -22.16
N ARG A 520 14.45 -13.71 -23.38
CA ARG A 520 15.26 -12.53 -23.71
C ARG A 520 14.60 -11.24 -23.21
N LYS A 521 13.30 -11.07 -23.50
CA LYS A 521 12.55 -9.87 -23.14
C LYS A 521 12.40 -9.70 -21.62
N SER A 522 12.14 -10.79 -20.87
CA SER A 522 11.99 -10.71 -19.41
C SER A 522 13.30 -10.39 -18.71
N ALA A 523 14.43 -10.90 -19.22
CA ALA A 523 15.75 -10.57 -18.70
C ALA A 523 16.13 -9.10 -19.00
N GLU A 524 15.92 -8.65 -20.24
CA GLU A 524 16.14 -7.24 -20.64
C GLU A 524 15.30 -6.27 -19.82
N ASN A 525 13.99 -6.55 -19.62
CA ASN A 525 13.11 -5.74 -18.81
C ASN A 525 13.57 -5.67 -17.34
N LEU A 526 13.98 -6.79 -16.76
CA LEU A 526 14.53 -6.80 -15.40
C LEU A 526 15.77 -5.92 -15.28
N PHE A 527 16.73 -6.06 -16.21
CA PHE A 527 17.94 -5.26 -16.18
C PHE A 527 17.66 -3.77 -16.36
N GLN A 528 16.72 -3.42 -17.24
CA GLN A 528 16.27 -2.05 -17.41
C GLN A 528 15.63 -1.50 -16.12
N ALA A 529 14.72 -2.24 -15.47
CA ALA A 529 14.09 -1.84 -14.22
C ALA A 529 15.13 -1.64 -13.10
N ILE A 530 16.18 -2.48 -13.03
CA ILE A 530 17.28 -2.30 -12.09
C ILE A 530 18.06 -1.01 -12.39
N GLN A 531 18.33 -0.68 -13.67
CA GLN A 531 19.04 0.54 -14.03
C GLN A 531 18.23 1.80 -13.69
N GLU A 532 16.92 1.80 -13.94
CA GLU A 532 16.01 2.91 -13.61
C GLU A 532 15.94 3.18 -12.10
N CYS A 533 16.11 2.14 -11.27
CA CYS A 533 16.10 2.25 -9.81
C CYS A 533 17.44 2.69 -9.19
N ARG A 534 18.49 3.00 -9.99
CA ARG A 534 19.77 3.48 -9.45
C ARG A 534 19.69 4.87 -8.83
N THR A 535 18.74 5.70 -9.27
CA THR A 535 18.46 6.99 -8.65
C THR A 535 17.29 6.83 -7.68
N ILE A 536 17.48 7.14 -6.41
CA ILE A 536 16.48 6.96 -5.36
C ILE A 536 16.49 8.13 -4.37
N GLY A 537 15.30 8.54 -3.92
CA GLY A 537 15.15 9.56 -2.89
C GLY A 537 15.65 9.09 -1.52
N PHE A 538 16.29 9.97 -0.76
CA PHE A 538 16.88 9.68 0.56
C PHE A 538 15.92 8.95 1.51
N GLY A 539 14.67 9.42 1.66
CA GLY A 539 13.70 8.79 2.55
C GLY A 539 13.37 7.35 2.15
N ARG A 540 13.21 7.08 0.85
CA ARG A 540 12.96 5.73 0.32
C ARG A 540 14.18 4.82 0.50
N MET A 541 15.40 5.34 0.27
CA MET A 541 16.63 4.59 0.52
C MET A 541 16.72 4.15 1.98
N LEU A 542 16.50 5.06 2.93
CA LEU A 542 16.57 4.76 4.35
C LEU A 542 15.50 3.72 4.77
N PHE A 543 14.28 3.84 4.25
CA PHE A 543 13.23 2.85 4.46
C PHE A 543 13.58 1.48 3.88
N ALA A 544 14.17 1.44 2.67
CA ALA A 544 14.54 0.22 1.97
C ALA A 544 15.60 -0.62 2.70
N LEU A 545 16.47 -0.01 3.50
CA LEU A 545 17.43 -0.73 4.35
C LEU A 545 16.76 -1.65 5.36
N GLY A 546 15.49 -1.41 5.68
CA GLY A 546 14.68 -2.26 6.53
C GLY A 546 15.12 -2.29 8.00
N ILE A 547 15.74 -1.22 8.46
CA ILE A 547 16.20 -1.07 9.86
C ILE A 547 14.98 -1.15 10.79
N ARG A 548 15.12 -1.91 11.88
CA ARG A 548 14.04 -2.07 12.87
C ARG A 548 13.62 -0.70 13.43
N HIS A 549 12.33 -0.52 13.64
CA HIS A 549 11.70 0.73 14.11
C HIS A 549 11.79 1.93 13.16
N VAL A 550 12.53 1.83 12.06
CA VAL A 550 12.57 2.84 11.00
C VAL A 550 11.55 2.47 9.92
N GLY A 551 10.32 2.94 10.09
CA GLY A 551 9.26 2.80 9.09
C GLY A 551 9.33 3.91 8.03
N GLU A 552 8.43 3.85 7.03
CA GLU A 552 8.33 4.85 5.96
C GLU A 552 8.24 6.30 6.51
N VAL A 553 7.36 6.51 7.51
CA VAL A 553 7.18 7.83 8.15
C VAL A 553 8.45 8.30 8.84
N GLY A 554 9.08 7.43 9.66
CA GLY A 554 10.31 7.78 10.36
C GLY A 554 11.48 8.06 9.40
N ALA A 555 11.59 7.29 8.30
CA ALA A 555 12.58 7.51 7.27
C ALA A 555 12.41 8.88 6.58
N ASN A 556 11.16 9.25 6.27
CA ASN A 556 10.86 10.55 5.66
C ASN A 556 11.07 11.72 6.64
N VAL A 557 10.77 11.55 7.93
CA VAL A 557 11.04 12.53 8.98
C VAL A 557 12.55 12.78 9.10
N LEU A 558 13.36 11.72 9.16
CA LEU A 558 14.82 11.80 9.20
C LEU A 558 15.39 12.46 7.92
N ALA A 559 14.90 12.06 6.75
CA ALA A 559 15.28 12.65 5.48
C ALA A 559 14.90 14.15 5.42
N GLY A 560 13.72 14.51 5.90
CA GLY A 560 13.25 15.89 6.00
C GLY A 560 14.09 16.75 6.95
N HIS A 561 14.68 16.16 8.01
CA HIS A 561 15.56 16.85 8.96
C HIS A 561 16.97 17.03 8.40
N TYR A 562 17.64 15.94 8.02
CA TYR A 562 19.03 15.94 7.59
C TYR A 562 19.23 16.42 6.14
N LYS A 563 18.19 16.40 5.31
CA LYS A 563 18.17 16.80 3.89
C LYS A 563 19.06 15.95 2.98
N LYS A 564 20.28 15.63 3.39
CA LYS A 564 21.26 14.86 2.63
C LYS A 564 21.60 13.55 3.31
N TRP A 565 21.82 12.52 2.52
CA TRP A 565 22.29 11.23 3.00
C TRP A 565 23.61 11.33 3.78
N SER A 566 24.58 12.09 3.26
CA SER A 566 25.88 12.30 3.90
C SER A 566 25.76 12.93 5.29
N THR A 567 24.86 13.92 5.45
CA THR A 567 24.65 14.61 6.74
C THR A 567 24.07 13.65 7.79
N LEU A 568 23.15 12.73 7.40
CA LEU A 568 22.68 11.69 8.30
C LEU A 568 23.82 10.77 8.73
N ILE A 569 24.65 10.31 7.78
CA ILE A 569 25.77 9.42 8.09
C ILE A 569 26.75 10.08 9.08
N GLU A 570 27.12 11.33 8.85
CA GLU A 570 28.01 12.10 9.75
C GLU A 570 27.39 12.22 11.16
N ALA A 571 26.08 12.49 11.26
CA ALA A 571 25.38 12.56 12.53
C ALA A 571 25.37 11.21 13.26
N LEU A 572 25.14 10.09 12.53
CA LEU A 572 25.14 8.74 13.12
C LEU A 572 26.53 8.30 13.57
N ASP A 573 27.59 8.70 12.85
CA ASP A 573 28.99 8.46 13.25
C ASP A 573 29.36 9.21 14.55
N GLN A 574 28.73 10.38 14.80
CA GLN A 574 28.91 11.17 16.02
C GLN A 574 27.97 10.74 17.16
N ALA A 575 26.87 10.09 16.87
CA ALA A 575 25.84 9.66 17.84
C ALA A 575 26.18 8.36 18.61
N GLN A 576 27.46 7.95 18.60
CA GLN A 576 27.92 6.68 19.22
C GLN A 576 27.73 6.63 20.74
N ASN A 577 27.59 7.77 21.39
CA ASN A 577 27.37 7.89 22.81
C ASN A 577 26.03 8.57 23.09
N ALA A 578 25.22 7.99 23.96
CA ALA A 578 23.94 8.57 24.41
C ALA A 578 24.07 9.97 25.07
N GLN A 579 25.30 10.42 25.37
CA GLN A 579 25.58 11.74 25.89
C GLN A 579 26.09 12.73 24.84
N SER A 580 26.21 12.29 23.56
CA SER A 580 26.69 13.16 22.48
C SER A 580 25.62 14.18 22.03
N GLU A 581 26.07 15.34 21.51
CA GLU A 581 25.14 16.32 20.93
C GLU A 581 24.36 15.76 19.77
N ALA A 582 24.97 14.90 18.94
CA ALA A 582 24.30 14.24 17.81
C ALA A 582 23.20 13.27 18.26
N TRP A 583 23.40 12.57 19.39
CA TRP A 583 22.33 11.76 20.00
C TRP A 583 21.17 12.62 20.49
N ALA A 584 21.50 13.73 21.18
CA ALA A 584 20.48 14.68 21.64
C ALA A 584 19.72 15.34 20.45
N GLU A 585 20.42 15.59 19.34
CA GLU A 585 19.81 16.09 18.11
C GLU A 585 18.82 15.06 17.53
N LEU A 586 19.20 13.78 17.40
CA LEU A 586 18.29 12.71 16.97
C LEU A 586 17.01 12.66 17.79
N LEU A 587 17.11 12.72 19.14
CA LEU A 587 15.97 12.71 20.04
C LEU A 587 15.14 14.00 20.02
N SER A 588 15.68 15.10 19.50
CA SER A 588 14.95 16.37 19.37
C SER A 588 13.99 16.37 18.18
N ILE A 589 14.15 15.43 17.24
CA ILE A 589 13.30 15.31 16.04
C ILE A 589 11.95 14.75 16.45
N ASP A 590 10.86 15.48 16.16
CA ASP A 590 9.51 15.00 16.47
C ASP A 590 9.22 13.68 15.71
N GLY A 591 8.74 12.67 16.43
CA GLY A 591 8.55 11.32 15.87
C GLY A 591 9.76 10.39 15.95
N VAL A 592 10.92 10.84 16.40
CA VAL A 592 12.11 10.02 16.66
C VAL A 592 12.24 9.77 18.16
N GLY A 593 11.82 8.59 18.61
CA GLY A 593 12.01 8.16 19.99
C GLY A 593 13.34 7.41 20.19
N GLU A 594 13.71 7.20 21.47
CA GLU A 594 14.96 6.52 21.88
C GLU A 594 15.13 5.14 21.21
N VAL A 595 14.05 4.36 21.07
CA VAL A 595 14.07 3.02 20.46
C VAL A 595 14.44 3.09 18.97
N MET A 596 13.91 4.08 18.25
CA MET A 596 14.24 4.29 16.84
C MET A 596 15.67 4.77 16.67
N ALA A 597 16.08 5.77 17.46
CA ALA A 597 17.44 6.31 17.46
C ALA A 597 18.47 5.20 17.74
N GLN A 598 18.26 4.39 18.77
CA GLN A 598 19.13 3.28 19.11
C GLN A 598 19.22 2.24 17.98
N SER A 599 18.09 1.89 17.35
CA SER A 599 18.06 0.93 16.24
C SER A 599 18.83 1.46 15.02
N LEU A 600 18.68 2.75 14.71
CA LEU A 600 19.37 3.41 13.61
C LEU A 600 20.87 3.44 13.85
N VAL A 601 21.30 3.97 15.00
CA VAL A 601 22.74 4.05 15.37
C VAL A 601 23.36 2.66 15.38
N SER A 602 22.71 1.66 15.99
CA SER A 602 23.21 0.28 16.05
C SER A 602 23.43 -0.34 14.67
N ALA A 603 22.52 -0.09 13.70
CA ALA A 603 22.66 -0.60 12.34
C ALA A 603 23.88 -0.01 11.63
N PHE A 604 24.16 1.28 11.82
CA PHE A 604 25.31 1.94 11.19
C PHE A 604 26.63 1.73 11.95
N GLN A 605 26.59 1.32 13.20
CA GLN A 605 27.79 0.94 13.99
C GLN A 605 28.20 -0.52 13.77
N SER A 606 27.31 -1.39 13.30
CA SER A 606 27.65 -2.77 12.96
C SER A 606 28.60 -2.80 11.76
N PRO A 607 29.83 -3.31 11.89
CA PRO A 607 30.79 -3.29 10.77
C PRO A 607 30.28 -4.01 9.51
N SER A 608 29.58 -5.13 9.68
CA SER A 608 29.02 -5.91 8.57
C SER A 608 27.87 -5.21 7.87
N GLU A 609 26.96 -4.59 8.64
CA GLU A 609 25.82 -3.83 8.10
C GLU A 609 26.33 -2.56 7.41
N ARG A 610 27.25 -1.83 8.02
CA ARG A 610 27.87 -0.62 7.46
C ARG A 610 28.54 -0.91 6.12
N ALA A 611 29.37 -1.94 6.05
CA ALA A 611 30.03 -2.35 4.82
C ALA A 611 29.05 -2.75 3.71
N ALA A 612 27.94 -3.42 4.05
CA ALA A 612 26.89 -3.74 3.08
C ALA A 612 26.17 -2.49 2.55
N ILE A 613 25.88 -1.50 3.43
CA ILE A 613 25.30 -0.22 3.04
C ILE A 613 26.26 0.56 2.14
N GLU A 614 27.55 0.60 2.46
CA GLU A 614 28.57 1.30 1.66
C GLU A 614 28.72 0.68 0.26
N ARG A 615 28.74 -0.67 0.16
CA ARG A 615 28.74 -1.36 -1.14
C ARG A 615 27.50 -1.01 -1.97
N LEU A 616 26.34 -0.95 -1.33
CA LEU A 616 25.10 -0.57 -2.00
C LEU A 616 25.15 0.89 -2.49
N CYS A 617 25.55 1.82 -1.64
CA CYS A 617 25.66 3.23 -2.00
C CYS A 617 26.61 3.50 -3.18
N GLY A 618 27.64 2.66 -3.36
CA GLY A 618 28.54 2.75 -4.51
C GLY A 618 27.87 2.52 -5.88
N TRP A 619 26.66 1.96 -5.91
CA TRP A 619 25.87 1.69 -7.12
C TRP A 619 24.71 2.64 -7.32
N LEU A 620 24.45 3.54 -6.36
CA LEU A 620 23.23 4.36 -6.32
C LEU A 620 23.55 5.85 -6.35
N GLU A 621 22.67 6.61 -6.96
CA GLU A 621 22.55 8.05 -6.83
C GLU A 621 21.40 8.34 -5.84
N ILE A 622 21.76 8.73 -4.61
CA ILE A 622 20.78 9.07 -3.57
C ILE A 622 20.48 10.56 -3.67
N THR A 623 19.26 10.89 -4.11
CA THR A 623 18.83 12.29 -4.24
C THR A 623 18.48 12.86 -2.86
N ASP A 624 18.81 14.13 -2.68
CA ASP A 624 18.47 14.89 -1.48
C ASP A 624 16.95 14.88 -1.25
N ALA A 625 16.53 14.93 0.02
CA ALA A 625 15.12 15.04 0.32
C ALA A 625 14.59 16.36 -0.23
N GLU A 626 13.56 16.27 -1.08
CA GLU A 626 12.87 17.45 -1.56
C GLU A 626 12.44 18.28 -0.34
N THR A 627 12.82 19.52 -0.33
CA THR A 627 12.12 20.52 0.45
C THR A 627 10.74 20.57 -0.21
N ILE A 628 9.67 20.13 0.48
CA ILE A 628 8.30 20.42 0.00
C ILE A 628 8.36 21.88 -0.41
N ALA A 629 8.11 22.14 -1.71
CA ALA A 629 8.19 23.49 -2.24
C ALA A 629 7.35 24.33 -1.28
N ALA A 630 8.04 25.26 -0.60
CA ALA A 630 7.39 26.11 0.37
C ALA A 630 6.20 26.70 -0.39
N GLN A 631 4.96 26.37 -0.01
CA GLN A 631 3.90 27.32 -0.27
C GLN A 631 4.51 28.65 0.20
N ASP A 632 4.39 29.73 -0.57
CA ASP A 632 4.91 31.07 -0.23
C ASP A 632 4.21 31.57 1.06
N HIS A 633 4.51 30.89 2.16
CA HIS A 633 3.94 31.20 3.45
C HIS A 633 5.04 31.61 4.43
N VAL A 634 4.81 32.65 5.20
CA VAL A 634 5.79 33.28 6.12
C VAL A 634 6.43 32.29 7.10
N ILE A 635 5.70 31.24 7.50
CA ILE A 635 6.18 30.23 8.46
C ILE A 635 6.81 29.02 7.80
N SER A 636 6.80 28.91 6.48
CA SER A 636 7.38 27.76 5.79
C SER A 636 8.88 27.63 6.05
N GLY A 637 9.31 26.43 6.44
CA GLY A 637 10.69 26.14 6.84
C GLY A 637 11.09 26.64 8.24
N LYS A 638 10.24 27.42 8.93
CA LYS A 638 10.47 27.94 10.27
C LYS A 638 10.22 26.89 11.35
N THR A 639 10.97 26.98 12.45
CA THR A 639 10.78 26.12 13.62
C THR A 639 9.88 26.81 14.65
N VAL A 640 8.74 26.19 14.94
CA VAL A 640 7.71 26.74 15.84
C VAL A 640 7.56 25.85 17.07
N VAL A 641 7.49 26.44 18.24
CA VAL A 641 7.18 25.76 19.51
C VAL A 641 5.89 26.32 20.10
N PHE A 642 5.01 25.45 20.57
CA PHE A 642 3.73 25.83 21.21
C PHE A 642 3.80 25.58 22.73
N THR A 643 3.33 26.54 23.53
CA THR A 643 3.30 26.42 25.00
C THR A 643 2.07 27.12 25.59
N GLY A 644 1.66 26.75 26.80
CA GLY A 644 0.46 27.32 27.42
C GLY A 644 -0.84 26.75 26.82
N SER A 645 -1.97 27.27 27.26
CA SER A 645 -3.32 26.93 26.76
C SER A 645 -3.75 27.98 25.75
N LEU A 646 -4.05 27.57 24.51
CA LEU A 646 -4.66 28.42 23.49
C LEU A 646 -6.19 28.49 23.71
N GLU A 647 -6.80 29.58 23.41
CA GLU A 647 -8.24 29.83 23.67
C GLU A 647 -9.11 29.53 22.43
N LYS A 648 -8.64 29.87 21.23
CA LYS A 648 -9.39 29.77 19.97
C LYS A 648 -9.18 28.42 19.26
N MET A 649 -8.07 27.69 19.58
CA MET A 649 -7.80 26.37 19.04
C MET A 649 -7.05 25.49 20.05
N SER A 650 -7.10 24.17 19.86
CA SER A 650 -6.27 23.29 20.68
C SER A 650 -4.81 23.34 20.22
N ARG A 651 -3.88 23.02 21.13
CA ARG A 651 -2.44 22.92 20.80
C ARG A 651 -2.16 21.90 19.71
N ALA A 652 -2.95 20.83 19.65
CA ALA A 652 -2.85 19.80 18.61
C ALA A 652 -3.28 20.34 17.24
N GLU A 653 -4.31 21.15 17.20
CA GLU A 653 -4.77 21.83 15.99
C GLU A 653 -3.74 22.85 15.49
N ALA A 654 -3.21 23.69 16.39
CA ALA A 654 -2.17 24.67 16.06
C ALA A 654 -0.92 24.02 15.45
N LYS A 655 -0.46 22.91 16.03
CA LYS A 655 0.64 22.12 15.49
C LYS A 655 0.34 21.58 14.09
N ALA A 656 -0.81 20.96 13.91
CA ALA A 656 -1.21 20.40 12.62
C ALA A 656 -1.36 21.47 11.53
N GLN A 657 -1.78 22.67 11.88
CA GLN A 657 -1.83 23.81 10.96
C GLN A 657 -0.44 24.32 10.58
N ALA A 658 0.48 24.45 11.54
CA ALA A 658 1.86 24.84 11.29
C ALA A 658 2.56 23.85 10.34
N GLU A 659 2.41 22.56 10.59
CA GLU A 659 2.99 21.49 9.76
C GLU A 659 2.44 21.51 8.33
N ARG A 660 1.12 21.73 8.15
CA ARG A 660 0.50 21.85 6.82
C ARG A 660 1.06 23.02 6.00
N LEU A 661 1.43 24.11 6.67
CA LEU A 661 2.02 25.30 6.03
C LEU A 661 3.57 25.21 5.91
N GLY A 662 4.14 24.01 6.13
CA GLY A 662 5.55 23.73 5.94
C GLY A 662 6.45 24.16 7.10
N ALA A 663 5.91 24.54 8.26
CA ALA A 663 6.70 24.83 9.46
C ALA A 663 7.17 23.52 10.14
N LYS A 664 8.30 23.58 10.82
CA LYS A 664 8.80 22.52 11.70
C LYS A 664 8.26 22.73 13.10
N VAL A 665 7.55 21.77 13.67
CA VAL A 665 7.07 21.87 15.06
C VAL A 665 8.02 21.13 15.99
N ALA A 666 8.54 21.84 17.00
CA ALA A 666 9.42 21.28 18.00
C ALA A 666 8.78 21.22 19.39
N GLY A 667 9.14 20.19 20.16
CA GLY A 667 8.62 19.96 21.51
C GLY A 667 9.30 20.86 22.58
N SER A 668 10.49 21.40 22.29
CA SER A 668 11.28 22.21 23.23
C SER A 668 11.89 23.44 22.56
N VAL A 669 12.11 24.50 23.36
CA VAL A 669 12.74 25.75 22.90
C VAL A 669 14.26 25.59 22.86
N SER A 670 14.88 25.92 21.73
CA SER A 670 16.33 25.91 21.52
C SER A 670 16.78 27.13 20.68
N ALA A 671 18.05 27.37 20.51
CA ALA A 671 18.57 28.43 19.64
C ALA A 671 18.16 28.30 18.15
N LYS A 672 17.66 27.12 17.74
CA LYS A 672 17.15 26.85 16.39
C LYS A 672 15.65 27.15 16.27
N THR A 673 14.96 27.63 17.32
CA THR A 673 13.54 27.97 17.31
C THR A 673 13.35 29.37 16.74
N ASP A 674 12.50 29.53 15.73
CA ASP A 674 12.19 30.83 15.13
C ASP A 674 11.05 31.53 15.86
N PHE A 675 10.01 30.78 16.23
CA PHE A 675 8.82 31.30 16.88
C PHE A 675 8.40 30.46 18.10
N LEU A 676 8.03 31.13 19.18
CA LEU A 676 7.29 30.50 20.28
C LEU A 676 5.87 31.05 20.30
N VAL A 677 4.88 30.20 20.11
CA VAL A 677 3.46 30.56 20.28
C VAL A 677 3.07 30.28 21.72
N ALA A 678 2.73 31.33 22.47
CA ALA A 678 2.49 31.29 23.90
C ALA A 678 1.03 31.58 24.21
N GLY A 679 0.26 30.58 24.64
CA GLY A 679 -1.07 30.77 25.22
C GLY A 679 -1.02 31.08 26.72
N ALA A 680 -2.19 31.09 27.38
CA ALA A 680 -2.28 31.34 28.81
C ALA A 680 -1.43 30.34 29.61
N ALA A 681 -0.73 30.82 30.65
CA ALA A 681 0.16 30.03 31.51
C ALA A 681 1.36 29.39 30.79
N ALA A 682 2.02 30.10 29.89
CA ALA A 682 3.11 29.61 29.05
C ALA A 682 4.39 29.14 29.81
N GLY A 683 4.55 29.44 31.08
CA GLY A 683 5.55 28.84 31.98
C GLY A 683 7.03 29.03 31.58
N SER A 684 7.85 28.01 31.90
CA SER A 684 9.32 28.05 31.75
C SER A 684 9.80 28.15 30.28
N LYS A 685 9.01 27.68 29.31
CA LYS A 685 9.36 27.77 27.89
C LYS A 685 9.34 29.19 27.38
N ALA A 686 8.36 30.02 27.85
CA ALA A 686 8.30 31.43 27.47
C ALA A 686 9.52 32.20 28.01
N LYS A 687 9.91 31.95 29.26
CA LYS A 687 11.09 32.55 29.83
C LYS A 687 12.35 32.17 29.05
N LYS A 688 12.51 30.88 28.72
CA LYS A 688 13.65 30.40 27.93
C LYS A 688 13.70 31.00 26.52
N ALA A 689 12.56 31.23 25.89
CA ALA A 689 12.48 31.86 24.57
C ALA A 689 12.95 33.32 24.63
N VAL A 690 12.55 34.08 25.63
CA VAL A 690 13.00 35.45 25.86
C VAL A 690 14.52 35.48 26.11
N ASP A 691 15.04 34.58 26.96
CA ASP A 691 16.47 34.47 27.26
C ASP A 691 17.33 34.16 26.01
N LEU A 692 16.75 33.45 25.03
CA LEU A 692 17.37 33.10 23.74
C LEU A 692 17.09 34.12 22.62
N GLY A 693 16.33 35.19 22.87
CA GLY A 693 15.98 36.21 21.87
C GLY A 693 15.03 35.71 20.77
N ILE A 694 14.24 34.68 21.08
CA ILE A 694 13.26 34.08 20.14
C ILE A 694 12.00 34.92 20.13
N THR A 695 11.41 35.12 18.95
CA THR A 695 10.14 35.83 18.78
C THR A 695 9.02 35.05 19.46
N VAL A 696 8.38 35.68 20.44
CA VAL A 696 7.22 35.13 21.15
C VAL A 696 5.97 35.75 20.56
N LEU A 697 5.06 34.90 20.08
CA LEU A 697 3.77 35.27 19.51
C LEU A 697 2.64 34.88 20.47
N ASP A 698 1.62 35.71 20.60
CA ASP A 698 0.37 35.30 21.21
C ASP A 698 -0.52 34.54 20.19
N GLU A 699 -1.68 34.07 20.63
CA GLU A 699 -2.60 33.32 19.77
C GLU A 699 -3.19 34.16 18.63
N GLU A 700 -3.41 35.47 18.86
CA GLU A 700 -3.94 36.36 17.83
C GLU A 700 -2.91 36.68 16.75
N GLU A 701 -1.68 36.97 17.18
CA GLU A 701 -0.54 37.17 16.28
C GLU A 701 -0.26 35.90 15.46
N TRP A 702 -0.36 34.72 16.09
CA TRP A 702 -0.24 33.44 15.40
C TRP A 702 -1.33 33.26 14.34
N LEU A 703 -2.62 33.51 14.69
CA LEU A 703 -3.75 33.42 13.76
C LEU A 703 -3.63 34.41 12.61
N ALA A 704 -3.17 35.63 12.89
CA ALA A 704 -2.93 36.64 11.86
C ALA A 704 -1.84 36.19 10.89
N MET A 705 -0.79 35.50 11.39
CA MET A 705 0.31 34.97 10.58
C MET A 705 -0.13 33.79 9.70
N LEU A 706 -1.17 33.03 10.08
CA LEU A 706 -1.73 31.92 9.33
C LEU A 706 -2.70 32.35 8.22
N ALA A 707 -3.21 33.58 8.25
CA ALA A 707 -4.13 34.09 7.23
C ALA A 707 -3.43 34.13 5.86
N PRO A 708 -4.09 33.70 4.77
CA PRO A 708 -3.53 33.84 3.42
C PRO A 708 -3.28 35.32 3.14
N LEU A 709 -2.11 35.63 2.58
CA LEU A 709 -1.75 36.97 2.10
C LEU A 709 -2.68 37.43 0.99
#